data_c458516a26f5f7f8935b2d1ad43a55d8
#
_entry.id   c458516a26f5f7f8935b2d1ad43a55d8
#
_cell.length_a   1.000
_cell.length_b   1.000
_cell.length_c   1.000
_cell.angle_alpha   90.00
_cell.angle_beta   90.00
_cell.angle_gamma   90.00
#
_symmetry.space_group_name_H-M   'P 1'
#
loop_
_entity.id
_entity.type
_entity.pdbx_description
1 polymer ?
#
loop_
_entity_poly.entity_id
_entity_poly.type
_entity_poly.pdbx_seq_one_letter_code
_entity_poly.pdbx_strand_id
1 'polypeptide(L)'
;MKEIYIKSIAERVGVKEWQVENCAKLFEEGATIPFISRYRKERTGGLDEVAIAEIRHWTDVFAEMEKRKVTVMETIDQAGALTPELKVRIENCVESRELEDLYLPYKPKRRTRATAAKEAGLEPLADRMYNVTLTDPAAEARKYVGAKVKDVDAALAGARDIIAERLSETASVRETLRQIFKTRRIVAKATKKATGPEAMKYRSYFDFSESLERIAPHRLLAILRAEEEGFISLRIDADAEKCGKKIYYDFCQERRYPAGPLAEQMHMAFDDSFKRLLEPSISNEVIREAKEKADIESIRIFGENLRQLLLAPPVGQKRVLAIDPGFRTGCKVVCLDQQGNMLHNEAIFPHPPVSEKIKSIQTISALVQKYGIEVIAIGNGTASRETEEFIKRVPLPKGVRVFTVSEDGASIYSASEVARAEFPDHDVTVRGAVSIGRRLMDPLAELVKIDPKSLGVGQYQHDVDQSLLKETLDNTVESCVNSVGVNLNTASSYLLSYVSGIGPALAENIVEYRSQNGAYTSRKELLKVKRLGDKAFEQCAGFLRITDGDNPLDNSAVHPEAYHIVDRMARDLKVSAKELVGNADLCSRIDASKYVDGDFGLPTVNDIILELRKPGRDPRESAQTFEFAHDIKTIEDLKTGMELPGIVTNITAFGAFVDIGIKQNGLIHASQMGVKGMADPSKVLKLHQQVKVTVVSVDLDRNRIGLRLMK
;
A
#
# COMPACT_ATOMS: atom_id res chain seq x y z
N MET A 1 -11.03 16.55 -18.83
CA MET A 1 -11.88 15.84 -17.84
C MET A 1 -13.25 16.55 -17.76
N LYS A 2 -14.38 15.81 -17.48
CA LYS A 2 -15.71 16.42 -17.30
C LYS A 2 -15.79 17.17 -15.97
N GLU A 3 -16.52 18.29 -15.92
CA GLU A 3 -16.69 19.15 -14.73
C GLU A 3 -17.23 18.35 -13.51
N ILE A 4 -18.18 17.44 -13.72
CA ILE A 4 -18.74 16.59 -12.67
C ILE A 4 -17.67 15.72 -11.97
N TYR A 5 -16.64 15.27 -12.70
CA TYR A 5 -15.54 14.48 -12.13
C TYR A 5 -14.56 15.37 -11.38
N ILE A 6 -14.26 16.57 -11.90
CA ILE A 6 -13.42 17.56 -11.21
C ILE A 6 -14.01 17.86 -9.83
N LYS A 7 -15.32 18.14 -9.78
CA LYS A 7 -16.03 18.40 -8.52
C LYS A 7 -15.98 17.18 -7.58
N SER A 8 -16.28 15.99 -8.09
CA SER A 8 -16.26 14.77 -7.28
C SER A 8 -14.88 14.46 -6.72
N ILE A 9 -13.79 14.65 -7.50
CA ILE A 9 -12.41 14.48 -7.03
C ILE A 9 -12.09 15.52 -5.96
N ALA A 10 -12.45 16.80 -6.19
CA ALA A 10 -12.20 17.88 -5.24
C ALA A 10 -12.85 17.60 -3.88
N GLU A 11 -14.09 17.13 -3.86
CA GLU A 11 -14.81 16.74 -2.65
C GLU A 11 -14.16 15.53 -1.94
N ARG A 12 -13.74 14.50 -2.68
CA ARG A 12 -13.13 13.27 -2.13
C ARG A 12 -11.76 13.52 -1.53
N VAL A 13 -10.93 14.30 -2.20
CA VAL A 13 -9.56 14.60 -1.78
C VAL A 13 -9.51 15.77 -0.78
N GLY A 14 -10.57 16.57 -0.70
CA GLY A 14 -10.63 17.75 0.19
C GLY A 14 -9.83 18.94 -0.34
N VAL A 15 -9.77 19.10 -1.67
CA VAL A 15 -9.03 20.17 -2.36
C VAL A 15 -9.98 21.04 -3.19
N LYS A 16 -9.48 22.10 -3.80
CA LYS A 16 -10.28 22.99 -4.66
C LYS A 16 -10.34 22.42 -6.09
N GLU A 17 -11.45 22.67 -6.79
CA GLU A 17 -11.67 22.21 -8.17
C GLU A 17 -10.55 22.64 -9.14
N TRP A 18 -10.09 23.89 -9.06
CA TRP A 18 -9.00 24.37 -9.89
C TRP A 18 -7.67 23.65 -9.67
N GLN A 19 -7.43 23.12 -8.45
CA GLN A 19 -6.24 22.33 -8.15
C GLN A 19 -6.29 20.98 -8.86
N VAL A 20 -7.47 20.33 -8.86
CA VAL A 20 -7.71 19.09 -9.61
C VAL A 20 -7.52 19.32 -11.10
N GLU A 21 -8.10 20.40 -11.63
CA GLU A 21 -8.02 20.76 -13.05
C GLU A 21 -6.57 20.97 -13.51
N ASN A 22 -5.80 21.70 -12.70
CA ASN A 22 -4.38 21.94 -12.99
C ASN A 22 -3.53 20.68 -12.87
N CYS A 23 -3.78 19.82 -11.87
CA CYS A 23 -3.11 18.52 -11.77
C CYS A 23 -3.41 17.65 -12.99
N ALA A 24 -4.67 17.59 -13.43
CA ALA A 24 -5.06 16.82 -14.61
C ALA A 24 -4.33 17.31 -15.88
N LYS A 25 -4.22 18.63 -16.08
CA LYS A 25 -3.47 19.23 -17.20
C LYS A 25 -1.99 18.83 -17.12
N LEU A 26 -1.39 18.90 -15.94
CA LEU A 26 0.01 18.49 -15.73
C LEU A 26 0.22 17.01 -16.04
N PHE A 27 -0.72 16.12 -15.69
CA PHE A 27 -0.66 14.71 -16.05
C PHE A 27 -0.79 14.49 -17.57
N GLU A 28 -1.66 15.23 -18.25
CA GLU A 28 -1.77 15.21 -19.72
C GLU A 28 -0.48 15.70 -20.40
N GLU A 29 0.20 16.67 -19.79
CA GLU A 29 1.54 17.13 -20.16
C GLU A 29 2.60 16.05 -19.87
N GLY A 30 2.27 14.99 -19.12
CA GLY A 30 3.13 13.86 -18.76
C GLY A 30 4.06 14.13 -17.58
N ALA A 31 3.69 15.08 -16.71
CA ALA A 31 4.41 15.34 -15.47
C ALA A 31 4.16 14.22 -14.45
N THR A 32 5.21 13.86 -13.70
CA THR A 32 5.14 12.85 -12.63
C THR A 32 4.71 13.48 -11.30
N ILE A 33 4.22 12.63 -10.37
CA ILE A 33 3.77 13.08 -9.05
C ILE A 33 4.91 13.80 -8.28
N PRO A 34 6.14 13.25 -8.16
CA PRO A 34 7.22 13.94 -7.46
C PRO A 34 7.62 15.28 -8.11
N PHE A 35 7.60 15.35 -9.44
CA PHE A 35 7.89 16.58 -10.15
C PHE A 35 6.83 17.67 -9.90
N ILE A 36 5.56 17.31 -9.95
CA ILE A 36 4.45 18.24 -9.70
C ILE A 36 4.54 18.78 -8.26
N SER A 37 4.67 17.91 -7.27
CA SER A 37 4.69 18.30 -5.85
C SER A 37 5.86 19.21 -5.51
N ARG A 38 7.01 19.02 -6.16
CA ARG A 38 8.23 19.76 -5.84
C ARG A 38 8.44 21.00 -6.70
N TYR A 39 8.18 20.93 -8.01
CA TYR A 39 8.55 21.96 -8.98
C TYR A 39 7.38 22.67 -9.65
N ARG A 40 6.14 22.35 -9.32
CA ARG A 40 4.93 22.98 -9.89
C ARG A 40 3.93 23.42 -8.80
N LYS A 41 4.50 23.85 -7.64
CA LYS A 41 3.71 24.23 -6.44
C LYS A 41 2.74 25.37 -6.72
N GLU A 42 3.14 26.35 -7.52
CA GLU A 42 2.31 27.49 -7.89
C GLU A 42 1.08 27.06 -8.69
N ARG A 43 1.26 26.10 -9.60
CA ARG A 43 0.16 25.58 -10.45
C ARG A 43 -0.83 24.74 -9.64
N THR A 44 -0.38 24.11 -8.55
CA THR A 44 -1.23 23.24 -7.71
C THR A 44 -1.66 23.87 -6.39
N GLY A 45 -1.15 25.07 -6.08
CA GLY A 45 -1.39 25.71 -4.78
C GLY A 45 -0.73 25.00 -3.61
N GLY A 46 0.40 24.31 -3.86
CA GLY A 46 1.22 23.64 -2.85
C GLY A 46 0.67 22.31 -2.37
N LEU A 47 -0.04 21.57 -3.21
CA LEU A 47 -0.46 20.19 -2.90
C LEU A 47 0.76 19.31 -2.64
N ASP A 48 0.65 18.42 -1.67
CA ASP A 48 1.63 17.41 -1.38
C ASP A 48 1.52 16.19 -2.32
N GLU A 49 2.48 15.29 -2.25
CA GLU A 49 2.52 14.08 -3.08
C GLU A 49 1.30 13.17 -2.85
N VAL A 50 0.76 13.13 -1.63
CA VAL A 50 -0.38 12.27 -1.28
C VAL A 50 -1.63 12.77 -1.99
N ALA A 51 -1.94 14.07 -1.87
CA ALA A 51 -3.09 14.67 -2.53
C ALA A 51 -2.99 14.55 -4.06
N ILE A 52 -1.79 14.77 -4.64
CA ILE A 52 -1.56 14.64 -6.09
C ILE A 52 -1.73 13.18 -6.55
N ALA A 53 -1.26 12.20 -5.77
CA ALA A 53 -1.46 10.79 -6.06
C ALA A 53 -2.93 10.38 -6.01
N GLU A 54 -3.68 10.87 -5.02
CA GLU A 54 -5.13 10.64 -4.94
C GLU A 54 -5.89 11.26 -6.11
N ILE A 55 -5.52 12.47 -6.53
CA ILE A 55 -6.09 13.10 -7.73
C ILE A 55 -5.81 12.24 -8.96
N ARG A 56 -4.60 11.71 -9.11
CA ARG A 56 -4.22 10.81 -10.22
C ARG A 56 -5.07 9.55 -10.20
N HIS A 57 -5.15 8.88 -9.05
CA HIS A 57 -5.94 7.66 -8.87
C HIS A 57 -7.40 7.88 -9.30
N TRP A 58 -8.06 8.92 -8.79
CA TRP A 58 -9.45 9.20 -9.14
C TRP A 58 -9.63 9.62 -10.60
N THR A 59 -8.63 10.27 -11.19
CA THR A 59 -8.64 10.58 -12.64
C THR A 59 -8.66 9.31 -13.47
N ASP A 60 -7.84 8.33 -13.11
CA ASP A 60 -7.78 7.04 -13.81
C ASP A 60 -9.07 6.21 -13.57
N VAL A 61 -9.60 6.20 -12.34
CA VAL A 61 -10.90 5.56 -12.02
C VAL A 61 -12.04 6.13 -12.87
N PHE A 62 -12.13 7.45 -13.01
CA PHE A 62 -13.17 8.06 -13.82
C PHE A 62 -12.95 7.87 -15.33
N ALA A 63 -11.72 7.74 -15.78
CA ALA A 63 -11.42 7.37 -17.17
C ALA A 63 -11.92 5.94 -17.49
N GLU A 64 -11.70 4.98 -16.60
CA GLU A 64 -12.24 3.62 -16.75
C GLU A 64 -13.77 3.61 -16.64
N MET A 65 -14.34 4.41 -15.74
CA MET A 65 -15.79 4.56 -15.62
C MET A 65 -16.44 5.09 -16.91
N GLU A 66 -15.81 6.02 -17.61
CA GLU A 66 -16.32 6.52 -18.91
C GLU A 66 -16.34 5.39 -19.96
N LYS A 67 -15.29 4.58 -20.04
CA LYS A 67 -15.28 3.40 -20.93
C LYS A 67 -16.42 2.43 -20.57
N ARG A 68 -16.64 2.21 -19.27
CA ARG A 68 -17.71 1.36 -18.79
C ARG A 68 -19.10 1.91 -19.14
N LYS A 69 -19.33 3.23 -18.99
CA LYS A 69 -20.59 3.88 -19.39
C LYS A 69 -20.91 3.68 -20.88
N VAL A 70 -19.90 3.81 -21.74
CA VAL A 70 -20.08 3.55 -23.18
C VAL A 70 -20.58 2.14 -23.41
N THR A 71 -19.92 1.12 -22.85
CA THR A 71 -20.32 -0.28 -22.97
C THR A 71 -21.74 -0.53 -22.43
N VAL A 72 -22.08 0.09 -21.30
CA VAL A 72 -23.42 -0.03 -20.69
C VAL A 72 -24.49 0.57 -21.60
N MET A 73 -24.27 1.79 -22.11
CA MET A 73 -25.20 2.45 -23.02
C MET A 73 -25.40 1.68 -24.32
N GLU A 74 -24.32 1.18 -24.94
CA GLU A 74 -24.39 0.36 -26.14
C GLU A 74 -25.20 -0.92 -25.93
N THR A 75 -25.03 -1.59 -24.78
CA THR A 75 -25.79 -2.81 -24.47
C THR A 75 -27.27 -2.54 -24.26
N ILE A 76 -27.61 -1.44 -23.57
CA ILE A 76 -29.01 -1.04 -23.34
C ILE A 76 -29.67 -0.58 -24.66
N ASP A 77 -28.94 0.10 -25.52
CA ASP A 77 -29.42 0.56 -26.82
C ASP A 77 -29.69 -0.61 -27.76
N GLN A 78 -28.79 -1.59 -27.81
CA GLN A 78 -28.99 -2.85 -28.56
C GLN A 78 -30.25 -3.63 -28.11
N ALA A 79 -30.60 -3.50 -26.81
CA ALA A 79 -31.85 -4.06 -26.29
C ALA A 79 -33.09 -3.18 -26.59
N GLY A 80 -32.93 -2.03 -27.24
CA GLY A 80 -34.01 -1.08 -27.56
C GLY A 80 -34.60 -0.39 -26.32
N ALA A 81 -33.88 -0.34 -25.22
CA ALA A 81 -34.37 0.13 -23.92
C ALA A 81 -33.72 1.45 -23.43
N LEU A 82 -32.83 2.06 -24.22
CA LEU A 82 -32.15 3.30 -23.84
C LEU A 82 -33.07 4.51 -24.05
N THR A 83 -33.73 4.94 -22.95
CA THR A 83 -34.52 6.17 -22.95
C THR A 83 -33.63 7.41 -22.76
N PRO A 84 -34.08 8.62 -23.19
CA PRO A 84 -33.33 9.85 -22.95
C PRO A 84 -33.03 10.11 -21.48
N GLU A 85 -33.98 9.80 -20.58
CA GLU A 85 -33.84 9.98 -19.13
C GLU A 85 -32.79 9.02 -18.55
N LEU A 86 -32.80 7.75 -19.00
CA LEU A 86 -31.81 6.76 -18.57
C LEU A 86 -30.42 7.13 -19.04
N LYS A 87 -30.28 7.59 -20.27
CA LYS A 87 -29.03 8.08 -20.83
C LYS A 87 -28.45 9.22 -19.98
N VAL A 88 -29.24 10.24 -19.66
CA VAL A 88 -28.81 11.37 -18.81
C VAL A 88 -28.36 10.86 -17.42
N ARG A 89 -29.09 9.92 -16.81
CA ARG A 89 -28.69 9.33 -15.52
C ARG A 89 -27.37 8.61 -15.60
N ILE A 90 -27.13 7.80 -16.63
CA ILE A 90 -25.87 7.09 -16.86
C ILE A 90 -24.72 8.09 -17.06
N GLU A 91 -24.91 9.11 -17.90
CA GLU A 91 -23.90 10.12 -18.18
C GLU A 91 -23.46 10.90 -16.94
N ASN A 92 -24.42 11.23 -16.05
CA ASN A 92 -24.17 11.99 -14.83
C ASN A 92 -23.78 11.14 -13.62
N CYS A 93 -23.75 9.83 -13.73
CA CYS A 93 -23.37 8.94 -12.65
C CYS A 93 -21.86 9.10 -12.31
N VAL A 94 -21.53 9.26 -11.03
CA VAL A 94 -20.16 9.34 -10.51
C VAL A 94 -19.79 8.17 -9.60
N GLU A 95 -20.75 7.28 -9.33
CA GLU A 95 -20.54 6.09 -8.49
C GLU A 95 -20.66 4.83 -9.36
N SER A 96 -19.62 4.00 -9.37
CA SER A 96 -19.61 2.74 -10.14
C SER A 96 -20.77 1.82 -9.75
N ARG A 97 -21.14 1.80 -8.47
CA ARG A 97 -22.26 1.03 -7.96
C ARG A 97 -23.61 1.46 -8.55
N GLU A 98 -23.84 2.79 -8.61
CA GLU A 98 -25.06 3.32 -9.22
C GLU A 98 -25.14 2.96 -10.71
N LEU A 99 -24.01 3.03 -11.41
CA LEU A 99 -23.93 2.63 -12.83
C LEU A 99 -24.29 1.15 -13.01
N GLU A 100 -23.77 0.26 -12.16
CA GLU A 100 -24.08 -1.17 -12.25
C GLU A 100 -25.53 -1.47 -11.87
N ASP A 101 -26.13 -0.75 -10.92
CA ASP A 101 -27.55 -0.86 -10.59
C ASP A 101 -28.47 -0.40 -11.74
N LEU A 102 -28.11 0.67 -12.45
CA LEU A 102 -28.82 1.13 -13.64
C LEU A 102 -28.71 0.11 -14.78
N TYR A 103 -27.59 -0.57 -14.88
CA TYR A 103 -27.34 -1.58 -15.90
C TYR A 103 -27.98 -2.94 -15.61
N LEU A 104 -28.16 -3.30 -14.32
CA LEU A 104 -28.54 -4.63 -13.87
C LEU A 104 -29.79 -5.22 -14.57
N PRO A 105 -30.89 -4.46 -14.82
CA PRO A 105 -32.07 -5.00 -15.53
C PRO A 105 -31.79 -5.37 -17.00
N TYR A 106 -30.79 -4.76 -17.62
CA TYR A 106 -30.48 -4.92 -19.05
C TYR A 106 -29.27 -5.84 -19.30
N LYS A 107 -28.59 -6.24 -18.24
CA LYS A 107 -27.40 -7.10 -18.32
C LYS A 107 -27.76 -8.46 -18.93
N PRO A 108 -27.05 -8.95 -19.95
CA PRO A 108 -27.26 -10.28 -20.48
C PRO A 108 -27.13 -11.35 -19.39
N LYS A 109 -28.16 -12.18 -19.24
CA LYS A 109 -28.23 -13.19 -18.17
C LYS A 109 -28.15 -14.60 -18.75
N ARG A 110 -27.67 -15.54 -17.93
CA ARG A 110 -27.89 -16.97 -18.18
C ARG A 110 -29.38 -17.26 -18.01
N ARG A 111 -29.86 -18.38 -18.59
CA ARG A 111 -31.26 -18.80 -18.45
C ARG A 111 -31.65 -18.97 -16.99
N THR A 112 -32.57 -18.12 -16.52
CA THR A 112 -33.09 -18.09 -15.14
C THR A 112 -34.47 -18.75 -15.08
N ARG A 113 -35.01 -18.95 -13.86
CA ARG A 113 -36.41 -19.37 -13.68
C ARG A 113 -37.37 -18.35 -14.28
N ALA A 114 -37.10 -17.07 -14.09
CA ALA A 114 -37.90 -15.99 -14.67
C ALA A 114 -37.84 -16.00 -16.21
N THR A 115 -36.67 -16.25 -16.81
CA THR A 115 -36.55 -16.40 -18.27
C THR A 115 -37.40 -17.55 -18.79
N ALA A 116 -37.36 -18.71 -18.12
CA ALA A 116 -38.21 -19.86 -18.46
C ALA A 116 -39.70 -19.55 -18.34
N ALA A 117 -40.11 -18.80 -17.30
CA ALA A 117 -41.48 -18.36 -17.10
C ALA A 117 -41.93 -17.35 -18.18
N LYS A 118 -41.07 -16.43 -18.60
CA LYS A 118 -41.33 -15.52 -19.74
C LYS A 118 -41.49 -16.28 -21.06
N GLU A 119 -40.62 -17.24 -21.35
CA GLU A 119 -40.73 -18.14 -22.52
C GLU A 119 -42.02 -18.97 -22.50
N ALA A 120 -42.56 -19.22 -21.31
CA ALA A 120 -43.88 -19.88 -21.15
C ALA A 120 -45.08 -18.94 -21.32
N GLY A 121 -44.84 -17.62 -21.51
CA GLY A 121 -45.85 -16.60 -21.73
C GLY A 121 -46.50 -16.04 -20.46
N LEU A 122 -45.84 -16.18 -19.30
CA LEU A 122 -46.40 -15.76 -18.00
C LEU A 122 -46.09 -14.28 -17.64
N GLU A 123 -45.39 -13.54 -18.49
CA GLU A 123 -45.07 -12.14 -18.21
C GLU A 123 -46.30 -11.24 -18.05
N PRO A 124 -47.38 -11.33 -18.88
CA PRO A 124 -48.57 -10.52 -18.67
C PRO A 124 -49.31 -10.84 -17.34
N LEU A 125 -49.27 -12.08 -16.86
CA LEU A 125 -49.79 -12.43 -15.55
C LEU A 125 -48.96 -11.75 -14.43
N ALA A 126 -47.64 -11.84 -14.53
CA ALA A 126 -46.74 -11.18 -13.59
C ALA A 126 -46.94 -9.66 -13.57
N ASP A 127 -47.09 -9.02 -14.74
CA ASP A 127 -47.34 -7.57 -14.86
C ASP A 127 -48.65 -7.16 -14.19
N ARG A 128 -49.71 -7.91 -14.40
CA ARG A 128 -51.03 -7.63 -13.77
C ARG A 128 -50.97 -7.80 -12.25
N MET A 129 -50.28 -8.83 -11.76
CA MET A 129 -50.02 -9.00 -10.31
C MET A 129 -49.19 -7.84 -9.76
N TYR A 130 -48.09 -7.52 -10.40
CA TYR A 130 -47.14 -6.48 -9.97
C TYR A 130 -47.76 -5.07 -9.96
N ASN A 131 -48.62 -4.76 -10.94
CA ASN A 131 -49.26 -3.46 -11.09
C ASN A 131 -50.63 -3.37 -10.40
N VAL A 132 -51.01 -4.37 -9.59
CA VAL A 132 -52.27 -4.37 -8.80
C VAL A 132 -53.53 -4.22 -9.71
N THR A 133 -53.53 -4.80 -10.89
CA THR A 133 -54.62 -4.69 -11.85
C THR A 133 -55.57 -5.91 -11.81
N LEU A 134 -55.42 -6.78 -10.80
CA LEU A 134 -56.31 -7.93 -10.59
C LEU A 134 -56.55 -8.19 -9.10
N THR A 135 -57.67 -8.78 -8.77
CA THR A 135 -58.07 -9.13 -7.38
C THR A 135 -57.92 -10.62 -7.08
N ASP A 136 -58.13 -11.48 -8.08
CA ASP A 136 -58.01 -12.93 -7.95
C ASP A 136 -56.93 -13.44 -8.92
N PRO A 137 -55.68 -13.66 -8.42
CA PRO A 137 -54.59 -14.18 -9.23
C PRO A 137 -54.85 -15.61 -9.76
N ALA A 138 -55.55 -16.45 -9.01
CA ALA A 138 -55.81 -17.83 -9.40
C ALA A 138 -56.80 -17.91 -10.57
N ALA A 139 -57.85 -17.08 -10.54
CA ALA A 139 -58.79 -16.98 -11.65
C ALA A 139 -58.09 -16.51 -12.96
N GLU A 140 -57.21 -15.53 -12.84
CA GLU A 140 -56.43 -15.03 -14.01
C GLU A 140 -55.42 -16.09 -14.52
N ALA A 141 -54.71 -16.77 -13.60
CA ALA A 141 -53.73 -17.79 -13.91
C ALA A 141 -54.28 -18.99 -14.71
N ARG A 142 -55.57 -19.31 -14.55
CA ARG A 142 -56.24 -20.37 -15.35
C ARG A 142 -56.16 -20.14 -16.85
N LYS A 143 -56.10 -18.90 -17.27
CA LYS A 143 -55.97 -18.51 -18.70
C LYS A 143 -54.65 -18.90 -19.34
N TYR A 144 -53.63 -19.14 -18.52
CA TYR A 144 -52.28 -19.44 -18.95
C TYR A 144 -51.93 -20.94 -18.87
N VAL A 145 -52.86 -21.77 -18.37
CA VAL A 145 -52.66 -23.21 -18.30
C VAL A 145 -52.71 -23.81 -19.73
N GLY A 146 -51.71 -24.60 -20.07
CA GLY A 146 -51.59 -25.19 -21.41
C GLY A 146 -50.33 -26.04 -21.56
N ALA A 147 -49.89 -26.25 -22.79
CA ALA A 147 -48.76 -27.15 -23.09
C ALA A 147 -47.44 -26.83 -22.38
N LYS A 148 -47.21 -25.56 -22.07
CA LYS A 148 -45.98 -25.11 -21.38
C LYS A 148 -46.19 -24.90 -19.87
N VAL A 149 -47.43 -24.82 -19.40
CA VAL A 149 -47.79 -24.51 -17.99
C VAL A 149 -48.79 -25.54 -17.51
N LYS A 150 -48.35 -26.41 -16.63
CA LYS A 150 -49.09 -27.63 -16.23
C LYS A 150 -50.44 -27.37 -15.55
N ASP A 151 -50.45 -26.40 -14.64
CA ASP A 151 -51.60 -26.09 -13.77
C ASP A 151 -51.54 -24.61 -13.29
N VAL A 152 -52.53 -24.18 -12.53
CA VAL A 152 -52.69 -22.85 -11.99
C VAL A 152 -51.52 -22.51 -11.05
N ASP A 153 -51.08 -23.48 -10.23
CA ASP A 153 -50.01 -23.30 -9.26
C ASP A 153 -48.68 -23.08 -10.01
N ALA A 154 -48.44 -23.79 -11.08
CA ALA A 154 -47.26 -23.57 -11.96
C ALA A 154 -47.29 -22.18 -12.63
N ALA A 155 -48.50 -21.72 -13.07
CA ALA A 155 -48.64 -20.36 -13.62
C ALA A 155 -48.32 -19.28 -12.57
N LEU A 156 -48.86 -19.41 -11.36
CA LEU A 156 -48.57 -18.49 -10.26
C LEU A 156 -47.12 -18.55 -9.81
N ALA A 157 -46.51 -19.74 -9.76
CA ALA A 157 -45.11 -19.92 -9.43
C ALA A 157 -44.21 -19.22 -10.46
N GLY A 158 -44.46 -19.39 -11.77
CA GLY A 158 -43.69 -18.70 -12.82
C GLY A 158 -43.88 -17.18 -12.79
N ALA A 159 -45.11 -16.69 -12.51
CA ALA A 159 -45.34 -15.27 -12.32
C ALA A 159 -44.56 -14.71 -11.12
N ARG A 160 -44.53 -15.45 -9.98
CA ARG A 160 -43.70 -15.10 -8.83
C ARG A 160 -42.23 -15.09 -9.12
N ASP A 161 -41.70 -16.03 -9.94
CA ASP A 161 -40.28 -16.04 -10.34
C ASP A 161 -39.92 -14.79 -11.15
N ILE A 162 -40.80 -14.33 -12.05
CA ILE A 162 -40.60 -13.08 -12.79
C ILE A 162 -40.62 -11.86 -11.85
N ILE A 163 -41.58 -11.80 -10.94
CA ILE A 163 -41.69 -10.72 -9.96
C ILE A 163 -40.48 -10.70 -9.02
N ALA A 164 -40.04 -11.86 -8.55
CA ALA A 164 -38.88 -12.00 -7.68
C ALA A 164 -37.58 -11.48 -8.33
N GLU A 165 -37.37 -11.79 -9.61
CA GLU A 165 -36.24 -11.28 -10.38
C GLU A 165 -36.33 -9.76 -10.54
N ARG A 166 -37.47 -9.22 -10.94
CA ARG A 166 -37.72 -7.78 -11.11
C ARG A 166 -37.46 -7.00 -9.80
N LEU A 167 -37.88 -7.52 -8.66
CA LEU A 167 -37.60 -6.95 -7.35
C LEU A 167 -36.11 -6.94 -7.03
N SER A 168 -35.41 -8.03 -7.33
CA SER A 168 -33.98 -8.14 -7.07
C SER A 168 -33.14 -7.18 -7.91
N GLU A 169 -33.70 -6.65 -8.99
CA GLU A 169 -33.07 -5.67 -9.88
C GLU A 169 -33.50 -4.22 -9.63
N THR A 170 -34.46 -4.03 -8.71
CA THR A 170 -34.95 -2.70 -8.39
C THR A 170 -33.94 -1.96 -7.51
N ALA A 171 -33.39 -0.85 -8.03
CA ALA A 171 -32.32 -0.08 -7.39
C ALA A 171 -32.70 0.39 -5.97
N SER A 172 -33.94 0.87 -5.75
CA SER A 172 -34.41 1.31 -4.44
C SER A 172 -34.47 0.18 -3.41
N VAL A 173 -34.90 -1.02 -3.81
CA VAL A 173 -34.91 -2.22 -2.96
C VAL A 173 -33.48 -2.62 -2.58
N ARG A 174 -32.58 -2.65 -3.54
CA ARG A 174 -31.15 -2.95 -3.30
C ARG A 174 -30.54 -1.94 -2.35
N GLU A 175 -30.74 -0.64 -2.56
CA GLU A 175 -30.19 0.40 -1.69
C GLU A 175 -30.72 0.30 -0.25
N THR A 176 -32.02 0.07 -0.09
CA THR A 176 -32.62 -0.16 1.25
C THR A 176 -31.96 -1.32 1.96
N LEU A 177 -31.73 -2.45 1.26
CA LEU A 177 -31.08 -3.62 1.84
C LEU A 177 -29.60 -3.36 2.15
N ARG A 178 -28.86 -2.67 1.29
CA ARG A 178 -27.47 -2.29 1.58
C ARG A 178 -27.36 -1.51 2.88
N GLN A 179 -28.22 -0.52 3.08
CA GLN A 179 -28.23 0.27 4.31
C GLN A 179 -28.51 -0.59 5.54
N ILE A 180 -29.41 -1.55 5.43
CA ILE A 180 -29.69 -2.50 6.50
C ILE A 180 -28.48 -3.40 6.76
N PHE A 181 -27.87 -3.99 5.72
CA PHE A 181 -26.79 -4.96 5.85
C PHE A 181 -25.48 -4.34 6.36
N LYS A 182 -25.18 -3.10 5.99
CA LYS A 182 -24.00 -2.36 6.49
C LYS A 182 -23.99 -2.24 8.01
N THR A 183 -25.15 -2.09 8.64
CA THR A 183 -25.25 -1.95 10.10
C THR A 183 -25.31 -3.30 10.84
N ARG A 184 -25.32 -4.44 10.11
CA ARG A 184 -25.43 -5.77 10.68
C ARG A 184 -24.07 -6.34 11.10
N ARG A 185 -24.16 -7.47 11.79
CA ARG A 185 -22.96 -8.18 12.25
C ARG A 185 -22.52 -9.19 11.19
N ILE A 186 -21.20 -9.24 10.98
CA ILE A 186 -20.56 -10.37 10.31
C ILE A 186 -20.43 -11.51 11.32
N VAL A 187 -20.83 -12.70 10.93
CA VAL A 187 -20.82 -13.91 11.76
C VAL A 187 -19.98 -14.97 11.08
N ALA A 188 -18.95 -15.43 11.77
CA ALA A 188 -18.09 -16.51 11.33
C ALA A 188 -18.28 -17.74 12.22
N LYS A 189 -18.39 -18.92 11.61
CA LYS A 189 -18.49 -20.20 12.32
C LYS A 189 -17.55 -21.25 11.72
N ALA A 190 -16.97 -22.07 12.60
CA ALA A 190 -16.14 -23.19 12.18
C ALA A 190 -16.89 -24.15 11.24
N THR A 191 -16.23 -24.56 10.17
CA THR A 191 -16.71 -25.64 9.29
C THR A 191 -16.25 -27.00 9.82
N LYS A 192 -16.74 -28.07 9.22
CA LYS A 192 -16.25 -29.44 9.52
C LYS A 192 -14.75 -29.66 9.19
N LYS A 193 -14.17 -28.78 8.34
CA LYS A 193 -12.77 -28.81 7.99
C LYS A 193 -11.86 -28.11 9.01
N ALA A 194 -12.42 -27.41 9.99
CA ALA A 194 -11.67 -26.65 11.00
C ALA A 194 -10.98 -27.58 12.03
N THR A 195 -10.21 -28.51 11.54
CA THR A 195 -9.44 -29.50 12.33
C THR A 195 -7.96 -29.46 11.94
N GLY A 196 -7.09 -29.77 12.91
CA GLY A 196 -5.64 -29.78 12.67
C GLY A 196 -4.93 -28.46 12.96
N PRO A 197 -3.57 -28.48 12.94
CA PRO A 197 -2.73 -27.34 13.35
C PRO A 197 -2.96 -26.07 12.51
N GLU A 198 -3.19 -26.22 11.21
CA GLU A 198 -3.38 -25.09 10.27
C GLU A 198 -4.67 -24.31 10.56
N ALA A 199 -5.73 -25.01 10.95
CA ALA A 199 -7.00 -24.36 11.32
C ALA A 199 -6.89 -23.62 12.67
N MET A 200 -6.02 -24.07 13.57
CA MET A 200 -5.88 -23.52 14.94
C MET A 200 -5.40 -22.06 14.95
N LYS A 201 -4.70 -21.59 13.91
CA LYS A 201 -4.36 -20.17 13.76
C LYS A 201 -5.60 -19.27 13.71
N TYR A 202 -6.76 -19.81 13.29
CA TYR A 202 -8.05 -19.11 13.20
C TYR A 202 -9.03 -19.41 14.35
N ARG A 203 -8.60 -20.11 15.40
CA ARG A 203 -9.46 -20.54 16.52
C ARG A 203 -10.28 -19.40 17.13
N SER A 204 -9.74 -18.17 17.16
CA SER A 204 -10.44 -16.99 17.67
C SER A 204 -11.65 -16.56 16.83
N TYR A 205 -11.78 -17.11 15.62
CA TYR A 205 -12.86 -16.82 14.67
C TYR A 205 -13.83 -17.99 14.47
N PHE A 206 -13.68 -19.11 15.16
CA PHE A 206 -14.56 -20.29 15.03
C PHE A 206 -16.00 -20.06 15.53
N ASP A 207 -16.19 -19.12 16.42
CA ASP A 207 -17.49 -18.60 16.82
C ASP A 207 -17.33 -17.09 17.08
N PHE A 208 -17.38 -16.33 16.01
CA PHE A 208 -17.07 -14.90 16.04
C PHE A 208 -18.24 -14.10 15.48
N SER A 209 -18.50 -12.95 16.10
CA SER A 209 -19.52 -12.02 15.62
C SER A 209 -19.12 -10.58 15.98
N GLU A 210 -19.05 -9.70 14.98
CA GLU A 210 -18.74 -8.28 15.15
C GLU A 210 -19.55 -7.42 14.15
N SER A 211 -19.79 -6.14 14.48
CA SER A 211 -20.43 -5.21 13.55
C SER A 211 -19.55 -5.01 12.33
N LEU A 212 -20.11 -5.16 11.12
CA LEU A 212 -19.37 -4.97 9.86
C LEU A 212 -18.83 -3.54 9.71
N GLU A 213 -19.55 -2.56 10.24
CA GLU A 213 -19.15 -1.15 10.24
C GLU A 213 -17.92 -0.86 11.12
N ARG A 214 -17.72 -1.67 12.17
CA ARG A 214 -16.69 -1.44 13.20
C ARG A 214 -15.57 -2.46 13.21
N ILE A 215 -15.66 -3.49 12.38
CA ILE A 215 -14.64 -4.53 12.34
C ILE A 215 -13.29 -3.95 11.88
N ALA A 216 -12.24 -4.27 12.64
CA ALA A 216 -10.91 -3.82 12.27
C ALA A 216 -10.43 -4.49 10.98
N PRO A 217 -9.72 -3.76 10.06
CA PRO A 217 -9.25 -4.28 8.78
C PRO A 217 -8.54 -5.63 8.88
N HIS A 218 -7.57 -5.76 9.78
CA HIS A 218 -6.80 -6.98 9.96
C HIS A 218 -7.65 -8.19 10.40
N ARG A 219 -8.74 -7.97 11.16
CA ARG A 219 -9.66 -9.04 11.54
C ARG A 219 -10.52 -9.48 10.37
N LEU A 220 -11.01 -8.51 9.59
CA LEU A 220 -11.78 -8.82 8.39
C LEU A 220 -10.94 -9.62 7.39
N LEU A 221 -9.70 -9.20 7.12
CA LEU A 221 -8.79 -9.93 6.22
C LEU A 221 -8.50 -11.34 6.74
N ALA A 222 -8.23 -11.50 8.05
CA ALA A 222 -8.01 -12.82 8.66
C ALA A 222 -9.22 -13.74 8.53
N ILE A 223 -10.44 -13.22 8.70
CA ILE A 223 -11.69 -13.96 8.57
C ILE A 223 -11.93 -14.37 7.11
N LEU A 224 -11.75 -13.44 6.16
CA LEU A 224 -11.91 -13.74 4.74
C LEU A 224 -10.92 -14.80 4.26
N ARG A 225 -9.67 -14.72 4.70
CA ARG A 225 -8.66 -15.75 4.42
C ARG A 225 -9.05 -17.11 5.01
N ALA A 226 -9.57 -17.15 6.25
CA ALA A 226 -10.02 -18.39 6.87
C ALA A 226 -11.22 -19.00 6.14
N GLU A 227 -12.08 -18.18 5.54
CA GLU A 227 -13.19 -18.63 4.68
C GLU A 227 -12.67 -19.19 3.36
N GLU A 228 -11.74 -18.51 2.70
CA GLU A 228 -11.10 -18.98 1.46
C GLU A 228 -10.37 -20.31 1.65
N GLU A 229 -9.66 -20.47 2.76
CA GLU A 229 -9.02 -21.74 3.17
C GLU A 229 -10.07 -22.81 3.59
N GLY A 230 -11.35 -22.43 3.74
CA GLY A 230 -12.47 -23.32 4.02
C GLY A 230 -12.61 -23.75 5.49
N PHE A 231 -11.90 -23.11 6.43
CA PHE A 231 -11.96 -23.42 7.85
C PHE A 231 -13.15 -22.78 8.56
N ILE A 232 -13.66 -21.68 8.06
CA ILE A 232 -14.87 -21.03 8.57
C ILE A 232 -15.87 -20.81 7.44
N SER A 233 -17.14 -20.61 7.83
CA SER A 233 -18.20 -20.10 6.97
C SER A 233 -18.58 -18.71 7.45
N LEU A 234 -18.77 -17.79 6.49
CA LEU A 234 -19.08 -16.40 6.76
C LEU A 234 -20.49 -16.05 6.31
N ARG A 235 -21.18 -15.23 7.09
CA ARG A 235 -22.46 -14.65 6.70
C ARG A 235 -22.66 -13.31 7.39
N ILE A 236 -23.53 -12.50 6.82
CA ILE A 236 -24.07 -11.34 7.51
C ILE A 236 -25.30 -11.82 8.30
N ASP A 237 -25.37 -11.45 9.57
CA ASP A 237 -26.53 -11.71 10.41
C ASP A 237 -27.62 -10.70 10.06
N ALA A 238 -28.37 -11.02 9.01
CA ALA A 238 -29.55 -10.27 8.62
C ALA A 238 -30.76 -10.99 9.20
N ASP A 239 -31.59 -10.28 9.94
CA ASP A 239 -32.93 -10.77 10.29
C ASP A 239 -33.78 -10.80 9.01
N ALA A 240 -33.74 -11.94 8.32
CA ALA A 240 -34.36 -12.11 7.02
C ALA A 240 -35.86 -11.79 7.02
N GLU A 241 -36.55 -12.18 8.08
CA GLU A 241 -37.98 -11.92 8.21
C GLU A 241 -38.25 -10.41 8.38
N LYS A 242 -37.44 -9.74 9.18
CA LYS A 242 -37.59 -8.31 9.46
C LYS A 242 -37.21 -7.46 8.23
N CYS A 243 -36.17 -7.85 7.50
CA CYS A 243 -35.78 -7.22 6.23
C CYS A 243 -36.87 -7.45 5.17
N GLY A 244 -37.35 -8.68 5.02
CA GLY A 244 -38.41 -9.00 4.07
C GLY A 244 -39.70 -8.24 4.36
N LYS A 245 -40.13 -8.18 5.62
CA LYS A 245 -41.29 -7.38 6.04
C LYS A 245 -41.13 -5.91 5.77
N LYS A 246 -39.95 -5.35 6.01
CA LYS A 246 -39.70 -3.93 5.72
C LYS A 246 -39.81 -3.64 4.23
N ILE A 247 -39.18 -4.42 3.38
CA ILE A 247 -39.25 -4.25 1.92
C ILE A 247 -40.69 -4.39 1.42
N TYR A 248 -41.38 -5.43 1.92
CA TYR A 248 -42.79 -5.64 1.61
C TYR A 248 -43.65 -4.45 2.01
N TYR A 249 -43.44 -3.92 3.23
CA TYR A 249 -44.18 -2.77 3.75
C TYR A 249 -43.92 -1.52 2.89
N ASP A 250 -42.68 -1.20 2.63
CA ASP A 250 -42.29 -0.02 1.82
C ASP A 250 -42.88 -0.13 0.40
N PHE A 251 -42.75 -1.31 -0.22
CA PHE A 251 -43.32 -1.58 -1.54
C PHE A 251 -44.87 -1.51 -1.57
N CYS A 252 -45.53 -2.06 -0.54
CA CYS A 252 -47.02 -2.02 -0.44
C CYS A 252 -47.54 -0.60 -0.20
N GLN A 253 -46.82 0.25 0.55
CA GLN A 253 -47.18 1.65 0.73
C GLN A 253 -47.16 2.40 -0.62
N GLU A 254 -46.15 2.16 -1.45
CA GLU A 254 -46.05 2.81 -2.76
C GLU A 254 -47.16 2.32 -3.72
N ARG A 255 -47.53 1.06 -3.70
CA ARG A 255 -48.40 0.42 -4.71
C ARG A 255 -49.81 0.07 -4.22
N ARG A 256 -50.08 0.27 -2.91
CA ARG A 256 -51.42 0.07 -2.30
C ARG A 256 -52.01 -1.29 -2.57
N TYR A 257 -51.28 -2.40 -2.35
CA TYR A 257 -51.79 -3.78 -2.49
C TYR A 257 -52.96 -4.01 -1.53
N PRO A 258 -54.13 -4.44 -2.05
CA PRO A 258 -55.25 -4.80 -1.20
C PRO A 258 -54.97 -6.12 -0.45
N ALA A 259 -55.46 -6.24 0.79
CA ALA A 259 -55.41 -7.52 1.52
C ALA A 259 -56.16 -8.62 0.76
N GLY A 260 -55.60 -9.85 0.75
CA GLY A 260 -56.23 -11.00 0.10
C GLY A 260 -55.26 -11.84 -0.77
N PRO A 261 -55.78 -12.68 -1.66
CA PRO A 261 -54.98 -13.64 -2.43
C PRO A 261 -53.82 -13.03 -3.24
N LEU A 262 -54.00 -11.80 -3.74
CA LEU A 262 -52.92 -11.11 -4.45
C LEU A 262 -51.76 -10.74 -3.50
N ALA A 263 -52.08 -10.22 -2.31
CA ALA A 263 -51.08 -9.91 -1.31
C ALA A 263 -50.29 -11.15 -0.87
N GLU A 264 -50.93 -12.31 -0.74
CA GLU A 264 -50.28 -13.58 -0.42
C GLU A 264 -49.29 -13.99 -1.50
N GLN A 265 -49.66 -13.92 -2.78
CA GLN A 265 -48.77 -14.23 -3.89
C GLN A 265 -47.58 -13.25 -3.93
N MET A 266 -47.83 -11.99 -3.71
CA MET A 266 -46.74 -11.00 -3.65
C MET A 266 -45.80 -11.24 -2.49
N HIS A 267 -46.33 -11.60 -1.30
CA HIS A 267 -45.50 -11.94 -0.13
C HIS A 267 -44.60 -13.15 -0.44
N MET A 268 -45.14 -14.19 -1.11
CA MET A 268 -44.31 -15.33 -1.55
C MET A 268 -43.23 -14.95 -2.55
N ALA A 269 -43.55 -14.05 -3.50
CA ALA A 269 -42.56 -13.53 -4.45
C ALA A 269 -41.44 -12.71 -3.76
N PHE A 270 -41.79 -11.89 -2.75
CA PHE A 270 -40.82 -11.13 -1.94
C PHE A 270 -39.92 -12.05 -1.12
N ASP A 271 -40.47 -13.04 -0.47
CA ASP A 271 -39.71 -14.01 0.34
C ASP A 271 -38.72 -14.78 -0.56
N ASP A 272 -39.12 -15.22 -1.74
CA ASP A 272 -38.23 -15.88 -2.71
C ASP A 272 -37.17 -14.93 -3.23
N SER A 273 -37.57 -13.72 -3.63
CA SER A 273 -36.63 -12.68 -4.07
C SER A 273 -35.56 -12.41 -3.01
N PHE A 274 -35.99 -12.23 -1.76
CA PHE A 274 -35.07 -11.97 -0.66
C PHE A 274 -34.11 -13.14 -0.42
N LYS A 275 -34.63 -14.34 -0.14
CA LYS A 275 -33.82 -15.49 0.28
C LYS A 275 -32.90 -16.02 -0.83
N ARG A 276 -33.37 -16.03 -2.06
CA ARG A 276 -32.65 -16.65 -3.17
C ARG A 276 -31.77 -15.68 -3.97
N LEU A 277 -32.18 -14.42 -4.10
CA LEU A 277 -31.53 -13.45 -4.99
C LEU A 277 -30.89 -12.29 -4.23
N LEU A 278 -31.62 -11.59 -3.37
CA LEU A 278 -31.17 -10.35 -2.75
C LEU A 278 -30.18 -10.60 -1.59
N GLU A 279 -30.50 -11.48 -0.64
CA GLU A 279 -29.65 -11.73 0.52
C GLU A 279 -28.24 -12.19 0.12
N PRO A 280 -28.05 -13.19 -0.76
CA PRO A 280 -26.72 -13.60 -1.19
C PRO A 280 -26.00 -12.50 -1.97
N SER A 281 -26.71 -11.80 -2.88
CA SER A 281 -26.13 -10.75 -3.71
C SER A 281 -25.67 -9.55 -2.87
N ILE A 282 -26.53 -9.04 -1.99
CA ILE A 282 -26.23 -7.87 -1.15
C ILE A 282 -25.20 -8.21 -0.07
N SER A 283 -25.24 -9.43 0.51
CA SER A 283 -24.22 -9.89 1.45
C SER A 283 -22.82 -9.85 0.82
N ASN A 284 -22.68 -10.45 -0.38
CA ASN A 284 -21.40 -10.44 -1.09
C ASN A 284 -20.93 -9.03 -1.45
N GLU A 285 -21.87 -8.18 -1.87
CA GLU A 285 -21.59 -6.79 -2.23
C GLU A 285 -21.06 -5.97 -1.03
N VAL A 286 -21.74 -6.07 0.12
CA VAL A 286 -21.40 -5.33 1.33
C VAL A 286 -20.10 -5.86 1.97
N ILE A 287 -19.88 -7.18 1.94
CA ILE A 287 -18.59 -7.77 2.37
C ILE A 287 -17.46 -7.31 1.47
N ARG A 288 -17.65 -7.29 0.14
CA ARG A 288 -16.65 -6.80 -0.81
C ARG A 288 -16.33 -5.32 -0.56
N GLU A 289 -17.33 -4.46 -0.36
CA GLU A 289 -17.12 -3.05 -0.02
C GLU A 289 -16.33 -2.88 1.29
N ALA A 290 -16.62 -3.71 2.29
CA ALA A 290 -15.88 -3.72 3.55
C ALA A 290 -14.43 -4.19 3.34
N LYS A 291 -14.21 -5.21 2.48
CA LYS A 291 -12.87 -5.66 2.10
C LYS A 291 -12.07 -4.57 1.38
N GLU A 292 -12.67 -3.89 0.40
CA GLU A 292 -12.02 -2.80 -0.33
C GLU A 292 -11.53 -1.70 0.62
N LYS A 293 -12.34 -1.33 1.62
CA LYS A 293 -11.92 -0.37 2.66
C LYS A 293 -10.77 -0.91 3.52
N ALA A 294 -10.84 -2.20 3.89
CA ALA A 294 -9.80 -2.84 4.68
C ALA A 294 -8.48 -2.95 3.89
N ASP A 295 -8.55 -3.21 2.58
CA ASP A 295 -7.41 -3.25 1.68
C ASP A 295 -6.74 -1.88 1.61
N ILE A 296 -7.47 -0.82 1.34
CA ILE A 296 -6.96 0.56 1.25
C ILE A 296 -6.22 0.95 2.54
N GLU A 297 -6.85 0.74 3.70
CA GLU A 297 -6.23 1.08 4.99
C GLU A 297 -5.00 0.25 5.29
N SER A 298 -5.01 -1.05 4.98
CA SER A 298 -3.86 -1.93 5.18
C SER A 298 -2.71 -1.57 4.23
N ILE A 299 -3.00 -1.32 2.96
CA ILE A 299 -2.02 -0.94 1.95
C ILE A 299 -1.38 0.41 2.28
N ARG A 300 -2.14 1.38 2.80
CA ARG A 300 -1.62 2.66 3.29
C ARG A 300 -0.54 2.44 4.36
N ILE A 301 -0.81 1.56 5.31
CA ILE A 301 0.16 1.22 6.38
C ILE A 301 1.38 0.50 5.80
N PHE A 302 1.19 -0.40 4.84
CA PHE A 302 2.31 -1.10 4.18
C PHE A 302 3.21 -0.12 3.42
N GLY A 303 2.62 0.87 2.72
CA GLY A 303 3.37 1.94 2.08
C GLY A 303 4.19 2.76 3.09
N GLU A 304 3.62 3.10 4.24
CA GLU A 304 4.33 3.81 5.30
C GLU A 304 5.47 2.97 5.91
N ASN A 305 5.25 1.68 6.16
CA ASN A 305 6.29 0.76 6.61
C ASN A 305 7.43 0.66 5.59
N LEU A 306 7.10 0.55 4.29
CA LEU A 306 8.09 0.54 3.22
C LEU A 306 8.89 1.85 3.18
N ARG A 307 8.22 3.00 3.29
CA ARG A 307 8.87 4.32 3.35
C ARG A 307 9.90 4.38 4.47
N GLN A 308 9.52 3.94 5.67
CA GLN A 308 10.41 3.93 6.83
C GLN A 308 11.60 2.97 6.64
N LEU A 309 11.39 1.83 6.00
CA LEU A 309 12.45 0.87 5.68
C LEU A 309 13.45 1.46 4.68
N LEU A 310 12.97 2.09 3.60
CA LEU A 310 13.79 2.69 2.56
C LEU A 310 14.56 3.92 3.05
N LEU A 311 13.93 4.73 3.90
CA LEU A 311 14.52 5.93 4.48
C LEU A 311 15.23 5.67 5.82
N ALA A 312 15.51 4.41 6.16
CA ALA A 312 16.28 4.08 7.35
C ALA A 312 17.68 4.74 7.30
N PRO A 313 18.24 5.13 8.46
CA PRO A 313 19.51 5.86 8.54
C PRO A 313 20.70 5.09 7.95
N PRO A 314 21.38 5.58 6.92
CA PRO A 314 22.57 4.95 6.37
C PRO A 314 23.80 5.20 7.25
N VAL A 315 24.77 4.28 7.24
CA VAL A 315 26.11 4.57 7.79
C VAL A 315 27.02 5.26 6.77
N GLY A 316 26.60 5.32 5.51
CA GLY A 316 27.35 5.91 4.41
C GLY A 316 28.49 5.02 3.87
N GLN A 317 29.42 5.63 3.17
CA GLN A 317 30.54 4.96 2.53
C GLN A 317 31.60 4.53 3.55
N LYS A 318 31.37 3.37 4.19
CA LYS A 318 32.23 2.76 5.20
C LYS A 318 32.70 1.38 4.73
N ARG A 319 33.86 0.93 5.23
CA ARG A 319 34.29 -0.47 5.06
C ARG A 319 33.53 -1.35 6.02
N VAL A 320 32.77 -2.30 5.47
CA VAL A 320 31.81 -3.12 6.22
C VAL A 320 32.26 -4.56 6.24
N LEU A 321 32.20 -5.19 7.42
CA LEU A 321 32.18 -6.64 7.56
C LEU A 321 30.74 -7.07 7.79
N ALA A 322 30.15 -7.78 6.83
CA ALA A 322 28.77 -8.27 6.93
C ALA A 322 28.74 -9.74 7.30
N ILE A 323 27.81 -10.10 8.18
CA ILE A 323 27.62 -11.48 8.64
C ILE A 323 26.16 -11.86 8.38
N ASP A 324 25.98 -12.93 7.62
CA ASP A 324 24.70 -13.65 7.49
C ASP A 324 24.73 -14.84 8.47
N PRO A 325 23.99 -14.76 9.60
CA PRO A 325 24.06 -15.75 10.67
C PRO A 325 23.47 -17.11 10.28
N GLY A 326 24.08 -18.21 10.75
CA GLY A 326 23.55 -19.55 10.51
C GLY A 326 24.14 -20.61 11.43
N PHE A 327 23.32 -21.55 11.90
CA PHE A 327 23.77 -22.65 12.77
C PHE A 327 24.46 -23.80 11.98
N ARG A 328 23.75 -24.37 11.00
CA ARG A 328 24.22 -25.57 10.29
C ARG A 328 25.27 -25.30 9.22
N THR A 329 25.03 -24.27 8.42
CA THR A 329 25.90 -23.89 7.30
C THR A 329 27.02 -22.93 7.70
N GLY A 330 27.09 -22.57 9.00
CA GLY A 330 27.99 -21.55 9.52
C GLY A 330 27.48 -20.12 9.18
N CYS A 331 28.12 -19.14 9.80
CA CYS A 331 27.90 -17.74 9.50
C CYS A 331 28.71 -17.35 8.26
N LYS A 332 28.08 -16.74 7.25
CA LYS A 332 28.77 -16.24 6.06
C LYS A 332 29.29 -14.84 6.35
N VAL A 333 30.58 -14.65 6.16
CA VAL A 333 31.28 -13.38 6.43
C VAL A 333 31.74 -12.81 5.12
N VAL A 334 31.46 -11.52 4.88
CA VAL A 334 31.88 -10.79 3.69
C VAL A 334 32.51 -9.46 4.12
N CYS A 335 33.66 -9.11 3.52
CA CYS A 335 34.26 -7.79 3.68
C CYS A 335 33.96 -6.92 2.44
N LEU A 336 33.43 -5.73 2.66
CA LEU A 336 33.10 -4.76 1.60
C LEU A 336 33.98 -3.52 1.72
N ASP A 337 34.33 -2.94 0.56
CA ASP A 337 34.96 -1.62 0.50
C ASP A 337 33.91 -0.49 0.68
N GLN A 338 34.36 0.76 0.58
CA GLN A 338 33.53 1.95 0.72
C GLN A 338 32.49 2.11 -0.39
N GLN A 339 32.66 1.43 -1.52
CA GLN A 339 31.73 1.40 -2.66
C GLN A 339 30.79 0.20 -2.60
N GLY A 340 30.94 -0.68 -1.60
CA GLY A 340 30.15 -1.90 -1.48
C GLY A 340 30.62 -3.04 -2.37
N ASN A 341 31.85 -2.98 -2.92
CA ASN A 341 32.47 -4.09 -3.64
C ASN A 341 33.00 -5.11 -2.66
N MET A 342 32.84 -6.39 -2.99
CA MET A 342 33.32 -7.48 -2.15
C MET A 342 34.84 -7.63 -2.26
N LEU A 343 35.53 -7.53 -1.11
CA LEU A 343 36.97 -7.73 -0.99
C LEU A 343 37.34 -9.15 -0.58
N HIS A 344 36.48 -9.79 0.20
CA HIS A 344 36.71 -11.13 0.74
C HIS A 344 35.41 -11.77 1.19
N ASN A 345 35.36 -13.11 1.13
CA ASN A 345 34.27 -13.88 1.75
C ASN A 345 34.81 -15.17 2.34
N GLU A 346 34.27 -15.63 3.47
CA GLU A 346 34.50 -16.92 4.06
C GLU A 346 33.36 -17.31 5.02
N ALA A 347 33.34 -18.59 5.44
CA ALA A 347 32.40 -19.08 6.43
C ALA A 347 33.09 -19.32 7.77
N ILE A 348 32.45 -18.91 8.87
CA ILE A 348 32.90 -19.20 10.24
C ILE A 348 31.85 -20.02 10.98
N PHE A 349 32.26 -20.77 11.97
CA PHE A 349 31.40 -21.70 12.71
C PHE A 349 31.44 -21.46 14.22
N PRO A 350 31.01 -20.28 14.72
CA PRO A 350 31.07 -19.97 16.14
C PRO A 350 30.02 -20.69 16.98
N HIS A 351 28.97 -21.26 16.34
CA HIS A 351 27.80 -21.85 16.98
C HIS A 351 27.76 -23.37 16.88
N PRO A 352 27.00 -24.08 17.76
CA PRO A 352 26.73 -25.52 17.58
C PRO A 352 26.09 -25.79 16.19
N PRO A 353 26.35 -26.99 15.60
CA PRO A 353 27.06 -28.15 16.19
C PRO A 353 28.58 -28.07 16.12
N VAL A 354 29.19 -27.23 15.28
CA VAL A 354 30.64 -27.21 15.05
C VAL A 354 31.39 -26.49 16.16
N SER A 355 30.94 -25.34 16.63
CA SER A 355 31.45 -24.58 17.79
C SER A 355 32.95 -24.22 17.75
N GLU A 356 33.48 -23.81 16.58
CA GLU A 356 34.88 -23.35 16.41
C GLU A 356 35.07 -21.90 16.87
N LYS A 357 34.74 -21.58 18.13
CA LYS A 357 34.71 -20.20 18.64
C LYS A 357 36.06 -19.48 18.57
N ILE A 358 37.14 -20.14 18.98
CA ILE A 358 38.48 -19.51 19.02
C ILE A 358 38.94 -19.19 17.61
N LYS A 359 38.84 -20.14 16.68
CA LYS A 359 39.19 -19.93 15.28
C LYS A 359 38.37 -18.79 14.65
N SER A 360 37.06 -18.77 14.91
CA SER A 360 36.17 -17.73 14.42
C SER A 360 36.55 -16.33 14.97
N ILE A 361 36.95 -16.24 16.24
CA ILE A 361 37.45 -14.97 16.84
C ILE A 361 38.72 -14.50 16.10
N GLN A 362 39.69 -15.43 15.89
CA GLN A 362 40.93 -15.12 15.20
C GLN A 362 40.67 -14.64 13.75
N THR A 363 39.76 -15.33 13.04
CA THR A 363 39.37 -14.97 11.67
C THR A 363 38.78 -13.57 11.63
N ILE A 364 37.75 -13.27 12.46
CA ILE A 364 37.14 -11.94 12.45
C ILE A 364 38.14 -10.85 12.81
N SER A 365 38.97 -11.03 13.85
CA SER A 365 39.99 -10.07 14.23
C SER A 365 41.00 -9.81 13.09
N ALA A 366 41.44 -10.86 12.41
CA ALA A 366 42.35 -10.74 11.26
C ALA A 366 41.71 -9.99 10.09
N LEU A 367 40.45 -10.29 9.76
CA LEU A 367 39.73 -9.63 8.67
C LEU A 367 39.51 -8.15 8.98
N VAL A 368 39.10 -7.81 10.20
CA VAL A 368 38.89 -6.41 10.62
C VAL A 368 40.17 -5.60 10.48
N GLN A 369 41.31 -6.14 10.89
CA GLN A 369 42.61 -5.48 10.76
C GLN A 369 43.06 -5.41 9.31
N LYS A 370 43.02 -6.52 8.57
CA LYS A 370 43.51 -6.62 7.19
C LYS A 370 42.79 -5.66 6.23
N TYR A 371 41.48 -5.57 6.35
CA TYR A 371 40.65 -4.75 5.45
C TYR A 371 40.30 -3.39 6.05
N GLY A 372 40.72 -3.07 7.26
CA GLY A 372 40.46 -1.79 7.92
C GLY A 372 38.96 -1.55 8.12
N ILE A 373 38.25 -2.55 8.60
CA ILE A 373 36.80 -2.51 8.78
C ILE A 373 36.41 -1.46 9.83
N GLU A 374 35.43 -0.63 9.50
CA GLU A 374 34.91 0.46 10.34
C GLU A 374 33.60 0.07 11.04
N VAL A 375 32.80 -0.79 10.41
CA VAL A 375 31.50 -1.22 10.91
C VAL A 375 31.26 -2.71 10.65
N ILE A 376 30.52 -3.37 11.52
CA ILE A 376 30.08 -4.76 11.37
C ILE A 376 28.56 -4.78 11.25
N ALA A 377 28.04 -5.43 10.22
CA ALA A 377 26.62 -5.66 9.98
C ALA A 377 26.27 -7.11 10.28
N ILE A 378 25.28 -7.36 11.13
CA ILE A 378 24.79 -8.70 11.45
C ILE A 378 23.33 -8.78 11.00
N GLY A 379 22.97 -9.79 10.16
CA GLY A 379 21.59 -10.04 9.78
C GLY A 379 20.72 -10.39 11.00
N ASN A 380 19.45 -9.97 11.01
CA ASN A 380 18.54 -10.15 12.14
C ASN A 380 17.77 -11.48 12.14
N GLY A 381 18.09 -12.43 11.27
CA GLY A 381 17.41 -13.72 11.18
C GLY A 381 17.89 -14.77 12.17
N THR A 382 17.90 -16.02 11.71
CA THR A 382 18.28 -17.18 12.53
C THR A 382 19.72 -17.03 13.07
N ALA A 383 19.94 -17.30 14.35
CA ALA A 383 21.22 -17.18 15.06
C ALA A 383 21.80 -15.75 15.17
N SER A 384 21.00 -14.71 14.89
CA SER A 384 21.45 -13.31 14.98
C SER A 384 21.98 -12.94 16.37
N ARG A 385 21.26 -13.29 17.42
CA ARG A 385 21.61 -12.95 18.82
C ARG A 385 22.85 -13.66 19.27
N GLU A 386 22.94 -14.95 18.98
CA GLU A 386 24.11 -15.75 19.29
C GLU A 386 25.35 -15.20 18.57
N THR A 387 25.17 -14.70 17.34
CA THR A 387 26.23 -14.05 16.56
C THR A 387 26.61 -12.69 17.15
N GLU A 388 25.64 -11.90 17.60
CA GLU A 388 25.90 -10.62 18.28
C GLU A 388 26.68 -10.85 19.59
N GLU A 389 26.24 -11.82 20.44
CA GLU A 389 26.96 -12.19 21.66
C GLU A 389 28.37 -12.73 21.36
N PHE A 390 28.54 -13.43 20.26
CA PHE A 390 29.85 -13.89 19.80
C PHE A 390 30.75 -12.72 19.41
N ILE A 391 30.25 -11.77 18.60
CA ILE A 391 31.02 -10.60 18.15
C ILE A 391 31.44 -9.70 19.34
N LYS A 392 30.63 -9.56 20.38
CA LYS A 392 31.00 -8.84 21.61
C LYS A 392 32.24 -9.42 22.33
N ARG A 393 32.58 -10.67 22.06
CA ARG A 393 33.77 -11.35 22.63
C ARG A 393 35.01 -11.25 21.72
N VAL A 394 34.84 -10.72 20.52
CA VAL A 394 35.97 -10.53 19.59
C VAL A 394 36.72 -9.22 19.98
N PRO A 395 38.04 -9.26 20.13
CA PRO A 395 38.83 -8.06 20.37
C PRO A 395 38.83 -7.17 19.12
N LEU A 396 37.94 -6.17 19.11
CA LEU A 396 37.80 -5.22 18.03
C LEU A 396 38.59 -3.94 18.31
N PRO A 397 39.16 -3.28 17.29
CA PRO A 397 39.78 -1.96 17.40
C PRO A 397 38.78 -0.93 17.95
N LYS A 398 39.27 0.07 18.70
CA LYS A 398 38.44 1.17 19.18
C LYS A 398 37.82 1.91 17.96
N GLY A 399 36.49 2.10 18.01
CA GLY A 399 35.75 2.82 16.97
C GLY A 399 34.99 1.92 15.98
N VAL A 400 35.25 0.60 15.95
CA VAL A 400 34.44 -0.33 15.17
C VAL A 400 33.05 -0.47 15.83
N ARG A 401 32.00 -0.14 15.10
CA ARG A 401 30.62 -0.23 15.56
C ARG A 401 29.92 -1.46 15.00
N VAL A 402 29.01 -2.05 15.77
CA VAL A 402 28.26 -3.25 15.38
C VAL A 402 26.79 -2.86 15.25
N PHE A 403 26.15 -3.30 14.16
CA PHE A 403 24.77 -3.02 13.84
C PHE A 403 24.03 -4.32 13.48
N THR A 404 22.81 -4.46 13.97
CA THR A 404 21.88 -5.47 13.47
C THR A 404 21.07 -4.89 12.31
N VAL A 405 21.00 -5.64 11.20
CA VAL A 405 20.40 -5.21 9.93
C VAL A 405 19.28 -6.15 9.56
N SER A 406 18.13 -5.62 9.12
CA SER A 406 17.05 -6.47 8.59
C SER A 406 17.49 -7.22 7.34
N GLU A 407 17.24 -8.53 7.32
CA GLU A 407 17.49 -9.39 6.17
C GLU A 407 16.24 -9.65 5.31
N ASP A 408 15.12 -8.95 5.59
CA ASP A 408 13.89 -9.10 4.82
C ASP A 408 14.12 -8.91 3.33
N GLY A 409 13.69 -9.87 2.51
CA GLY A 409 13.94 -9.88 1.07
C GLY A 409 15.40 -10.17 0.63
N ALA A 410 16.37 -10.38 1.56
CA ALA A 410 17.75 -10.71 1.18
C ALA A 410 17.83 -12.05 0.42
N SER A 411 17.01 -13.03 0.78
CA SER A 411 16.89 -14.31 0.08
C SER A 411 16.39 -14.11 -1.36
N ILE A 412 15.46 -13.19 -1.59
CA ILE A 412 14.91 -12.89 -2.90
C ILE A 412 15.95 -12.20 -3.77
N TYR A 413 16.64 -11.18 -3.21
CA TYR A 413 17.76 -10.56 -3.89
C TYR A 413 18.82 -11.58 -4.29
N SER A 414 19.27 -12.42 -3.36
CA SER A 414 20.36 -13.38 -3.60
C SER A 414 20.05 -14.39 -4.72
N ALA A 415 18.77 -14.71 -4.94
CA ALA A 415 18.29 -15.58 -6.01
C ALA A 415 17.95 -14.81 -7.31
N SER A 416 17.93 -13.49 -7.32
CA SER A 416 17.54 -12.66 -8.45
C SER A 416 18.55 -12.68 -9.60
N GLU A 417 18.13 -12.26 -10.79
CA GLU A 417 19.02 -12.05 -11.93
C GLU A 417 20.05 -10.93 -11.66
N VAL A 418 19.64 -9.90 -10.94
CA VAL A 418 20.50 -8.81 -10.51
C VAL A 418 21.70 -9.31 -9.71
N ALA A 419 21.43 -10.10 -8.67
CA ALA A 419 22.48 -10.65 -7.82
C ALA A 419 23.38 -11.65 -8.58
N ARG A 420 22.82 -12.41 -9.53
CA ARG A 420 23.61 -13.28 -10.41
C ARG A 420 24.52 -12.50 -11.35
N ALA A 421 24.06 -11.39 -11.87
CA ALA A 421 24.86 -10.52 -12.73
C ALA A 421 25.98 -9.79 -11.94
N GLU A 422 25.66 -9.32 -10.72
CA GLU A 422 26.64 -8.66 -9.85
C GLU A 422 27.71 -9.63 -9.30
N PHE A 423 27.33 -10.87 -9.00
CA PHE A 423 28.21 -11.87 -8.39
C PHE A 423 28.02 -13.27 -9.05
N PRO A 424 28.45 -13.44 -10.32
CA PRO A 424 28.23 -14.68 -11.07
C PRO A 424 28.91 -15.91 -10.42
N ASP A 425 30.09 -15.71 -9.85
CA ASP A 425 30.94 -16.78 -9.30
C ASP A 425 30.66 -17.12 -7.82
N HIS A 426 29.62 -16.50 -7.21
CA HIS A 426 29.31 -16.67 -5.79
C HIS A 426 27.92 -17.28 -5.59
N ASP A 427 27.74 -18.06 -4.54
CA ASP A 427 26.48 -18.68 -4.20
C ASP A 427 25.48 -17.71 -3.55
N VAL A 428 24.24 -18.16 -3.40
CA VAL A 428 23.14 -17.35 -2.84
C VAL A 428 23.40 -16.84 -1.43
N THR A 429 24.18 -17.58 -0.62
CA THR A 429 24.45 -17.22 0.78
C THR A 429 25.45 -16.07 0.86
N VAL A 430 26.47 -16.07 0.00
CA VAL A 430 27.43 -14.98 -0.11
C VAL A 430 26.75 -13.70 -0.64
N ARG A 431 25.90 -13.84 -1.67
CA ARG A 431 25.10 -12.70 -2.19
C ARG A 431 24.19 -12.11 -1.12
N GLY A 432 23.57 -12.95 -0.27
CA GLY A 432 22.79 -12.52 0.89
C GLY A 432 23.60 -11.69 1.87
N ALA A 433 24.79 -12.17 2.26
CA ALA A 433 25.68 -11.44 3.17
C ALA A 433 26.15 -10.09 2.58
N VAL A 434 26.44 -10.03 1.28
CA VAL A 434 26.75 -8.74 0.59
C VAL A 434 25.59 -7.78 0.72
N SER A 435 24.37 -8.24 0.46
CA SER A 435 23.17 -7.40 0.57
C SER A 435 22.97 -6.85 1.99
N ILE A 436 23.17 -7.66 3.02
CA ILE A 436 23.12 -7.21 4.43
C ILE A 436 24.12 -6.07 4.68
N GLY A 437 25.35 -6.18 4.19
CA GLY A 437 26.37 -5.13 4.32
C GLY A 437 26.00 -3.84 3.57
N ARG A 438 25.55 -3.98 2.33
CA ARG A 438 25.14 -2.81 1.49
C ARG A 438 23.91 -2.10 2.03
N ARG A 439 22.97 -2.81 2.64
CA ARG A 439 21.81 -2.19 3.32
C ARG A 439 22.23 -1.33 4.50
N LEU A 440 23.27 -1.71 5.23
CA LEU A 440 23.81 -0.86 6.28
C LEU A 440 24.46 0.40 5.70
N MET A 441 25.14 0.28 4.55
CA MET A 441 25.74 1.43 3.86
C MET A 441 24.69 2.39 3.34
N ASP A 442 23.71 1.91 2.58
CA ASP A 442 22.56 2.67 2.07
C ASP A 442 21.35 1.74 1.85
N PRO A 443 20.36 1.74 2.75
CA PRO A 443 19.17 0.91 2.62
C PRO A 443 18.40 1.16 1.31
N LEU A 444 18.22 2.43 0.93
CA LEU A 444 17.49 2.81 -0.28
C LEU A 444 18.15 2.24 -1.52
N ALA A 445 19.46 2.47 -1.69
CA ALA A 445 20.20 2.03 -2.87
C ALA A 445 20.21 0.51 -3.08
N GLU A 446 20.16 -0.25 -1.98
CA GLU A 446 20.14 -1.72 -2.06
C GLU A 446 18.72 -2.28 -2.20
N LEU A 447 17.74 -1.77 -1.44
CA LEU A 447 16.39 -2.32 -1.40
C LEU A 447 15.60 -2.08 -2.70
N VAL A 448 15.89 -1.04 -3.45
CA VAL A 448 15.27 -0.79 -4.77
C VAL A 448 15.57 -1.87 -5.82
N LYS A 449 16.56 -2.73 -5.57
CA LYS A 449 16.87 -3.88 -6.44
C LYS A 449 15.90 -5.05 -6.27
N ILE A 450 15.04 -5.00 -5.26
CA ILE A 450 14.07 -6.03 -4.91
C ILE A 450 12.67 -5.51 -5.24
N ASP A 451 11.81 -6.37 -5.80
CA ASP A 451 10.40 -6.03 -5.96
C ASP A 451 9.82 -5.63 -4.58
N PRO A 452 9.26 -4.42 -4.44
CA PRO A 452 8.72 -3.94 -3.16
C PRO A 452 7.69 -4.89 -2.52
N LYS A 453 6.94 -5.65 -3.32
CA LYS A 453 6.02 -6.68 -2.83
C LYS A 453 6.71 -7.86 -2.14
N SER A 454 8.00 -8.02 -2.37
CA SER A 454 8.81 -9.08 -1.75
C SER A 454 9.42 -8.66 -0.42
N LEU A 455 9.29 -7.38 -0.05
CA LEU A 455 9.67 -6.89 1.26
C LEU A 455 8.53 -7.12 2.25
N GLY A 456 8.84 -7.67 3.42
CA GLY A 456 7.88 -8.02 4.45
C GLY A 456 7.34 -6.79 5.20
N VAL A 457 6.52 -5.97 4.55
CA VAL A 457 6.03 -4.71 5.11
C VAL A 457 4.68 -4.81 5.83
N GLY A 458 4.05 -6.01 5.83
CA GLY A 458 2.79 -6.20 6.56
C GLY A 458 2.31 -7.63 6.67
N GLN A 459 1.58 -7.92 7.74
CA GLN A 459 1.15 -9.29 8.09
C GLN A 459 0.16 -9.91 7.09
N TYR A 460 -0.71 -9.10 6.46
CA TYR A 460 -1.76 -9.54 5.52
C TYR A 460 -1.49 -9.04 4.10
N GLN A 461 -0.22 -8.85 3.74
CA GLN A 461 0.20 -8.29 2.46
C GLN A 461 -0.28 -9.11 1.25
N HIS A 462 -0.45 -10.43 1.40
CA HIS A 462 -0.92 -11.31 0.33
C HIS A 462 -2.46 -11.39 0.23
N ASP A 463 -3.19 -10.85 1.20
CA ASP A 463 -4.66 -10.94 1.30
C ASP A 463 -5.39 -9.71 0.76
N VAL A 464 -4.66 -8.60 0.55
CA VAL A 464 -5.19 -7.36 -0.01
C VAL A 464 -5.18 -7.37 -1.53
N ASP A 465 -5.83 -6.38 -2.15
CA ASP A 465 -5.78 -6.17 -3.61
C ASP A 465 -4.33 -6.01 -4.09
N GLN A 466 -3.87 -6.95 -4.93
CA GLN A 466 -2.48 -7.04 -5.37
C GLN A 466 -2.09 -5.98 -6.40
N SER A 467 -3.06 -5.42 -7.12
CA SER A 467 -2.83 -4.36 -8.10
C SER A 467 -2.64 -3.02 -7.39
N LEU A 468 -3.56 -2.71 -6.48
CA LEU A 468 -3.47 -1.50 -5.64
C LEU A 468 -2.23 -1.52 -4.74
N LEU A 469 -1.89 -2.70 -4.18
CA LEU A 469 -0.67 -2.88 -3.39
C LEU A 469 0.57 -2.54 -4.23
N LYS A 470 0.67 -3.11 -5.44
CA LYS A 470 1.82 -2.87 -6.31
C LYS A 470 1.96 -1.39 -6.63
N GLU A 471 0.89 -0.76 -7.09
CA GLU A 471 0.87 0.66 -7.42
C GLU A 471 1.31 1.54 -6.23
N THR A 472 0.75 1.29 -5.05
CA THR A 472 1.08 2.06 -3.84
C THR A 472 2.53 1.87 -3.42
N LEU A 473 3.06 0.65 -3.48
CA LEU A 473 4.45 0.38 -3.12
C LEU A 473 5.44 0.98 -4.13
N ASP A 474 5.15 0.89 -5.44
CA ASP A 474 5.98 1.49 -6.49
C ASP A 474 6.01 3.03 -6.34
N ASN A 475 4.85 3.67 -6.12
CA ASN A 475 4.77 5.11 -5.84
C ASN A 475 5.55 5.50 -4.57
N THR A 476 5.53 4.65 -3.54
CA THR A 476 6.29 4.88 -2.31
C THR A 476 7.79 4.84 -2.56
N VAL A 477 8.28 3.88 -3.36
CA VAL A 477 9.70 3.82 -3.74
C VAL A 477 10.09 5.05 -4.55
N GLU A 478 9.30 5.42 -5.56
CA GLU A 478 9.54 6.62 -6.38
C GLU A 478 9.61 7.88 -5.50
N SER A 479 8.66 8.07 -4.60
CA SER A 479 8.66 9.19 -3.65
C SER A 479 9.91 9.21 -2.77
N CYS A 480 10.34 8.07 -2.22
CA CYS A 480 11.54 7.97 -1.39
C CYS A 480 12.80 8.34 -2.17
N VAL A 481 12.99 7.79 -3.38
CA VAL A 481 14.15 8.04 -4.23
C VAL A 481 14.25 9.53 -4.59
N ASN A 482 13.14 10.13 -5.01
CA ASN A 482 13.10 11.54 -5.40
C ASN A 482 13.22 12.49 -4.21
N SER A 483 12.79 12.10 -3.00
CA SER A 483 12.96 12.92 -1.79
C SER A 483 14.43 13.00 -1.33
N VAL A 484 15.18 11.91 -1.45
CA VAL A 484 16.61 11.84 -1.09
C VAL A 484 17.46 12.50 -2.17
N GLY A 485 17.11 12.30 -3.43
CA GLY A 485 17.93 12.65 -4.57
C GLY A 485 19.02 11.61 -4.86
N VAL A 486 19.43 11.51 -6.11
CA VAL A 486 20.28 10.42 -6.61
C VAL A 486 21.57 10.94 -7.20
N ASN A 487 22.71 10.43 -6.75
CA ASN A 487 24.01 10.78 -7.33
C ASN A 487 24.15 10.11 -8.71
N LEU A 488 24.27 10.93 -9.74
CA LEU A 488 24.31 10.51 -11.14
C LEU A 488 25.53 9.63 -11.45
N ASN A 489 26.65 9.88 -10.75
CA ASN A 489 27.91 9.20 -11.00
C ASN A 489 28.07 7.86 -10.26
N THR A 490 27.28 7.61 -9.20
CA THR A 490 27.43 6.40 -8.38
C THR A 490 26.20 5.49 -8.41
N ALA A 491 25.04 6.02 -8.79
CA ALA A 491 23.79 5.26 -8.77
C ALA A 491 23.77 4.09 -9.76
N SER A 492 23.13 2.99 -9.35
CA SER A 492 22.81 1.88 -10.25
C SER A 492 21.67 2.23 -11.21
N SER A 493 21.54 1.48 -12.30
CA SER A 493 20.39 1.61 -13.21
C SER A 493 19.06 1.37 -12.51
N TYR A 494 19.03 0.48 -11.51
CA TYR A 494 17.83 0.20 -10.68
C TYR A 494 17.40 1.43 -9.88
N LEU A 495 18.34 2.11 -9.20
CA LEU A 495 18.03 3.32 -8.45
C LEU A 495 17.61 4.46 -9.38
N LEU A 496 18.30 4.63 -10.51
CA LEU A 496 17.98 5.64 -11.52
C LEU A 496 16.59 5.44 -12.13
N SER A 497 16.11 4.19 -12.28
CA SER A 497 14.80 3.92 -12.88
C SER A 497 13.61 4.42 -12.06
N TYR A 498 13.81 4.72 -10.78
CA TYR A 498 12.81 5.34 -9.91
C TYR A 498 12.93 6.87 -9.83
N VAL A 499 13.89 7.46 -10.53
CA VAL A 499 13.95 8.93 -10.65
C VAL A 499 12.84 9.40 -11.59
N SER A 500 12.13 10.44 -11.20
CA SER A 500 11.08 11.07 -11.97
C SER A 500 11.51 11.25 -13.44
N GLY A 501 10.68 10.76 -14.36
CA GLY A 501 10.94 10.85 -15.81
C GLY A 501 12.00 9.90 -16.37
N ILE A 502 12.60 9.02 -15.55
CA ILE A 502 13.59 8.03 -15.96
C ILE A 502 13.01 6.64 -15.83
N GLY A 503 12.66 6.02 -16.95
CA GLY A 503 12.28 4.60 -16.95
C GLY A 503 13.52 3.69 -17.08
N PRO A 504 13.33 2.34 -16.95
CA PRO A 504 14.45 1.37 -16.97
C PRO A 504 15.40 1.52 -18.15
N ALA A 505 14.88 1.69 -19.36
CA ALA A 505 15.70 1.84 -20.57
C ALA A 505 16.54 3.13 -20.59
N LEU A 506 16.02 4.22 -20.01
CA LEU A 506 16.80 5.46 -19.87
C LEU A 506 17.87 5.34 -18.78
N ALA A 507 17.54 4.65 -17.68
CA ALA A 507 18.49 4.38 -16.60
C ALA A 507 19.70 3.57 -17.11
N GLU A 508 19.47 2.56 -17.93
CA GLU A 508 20.53 1.79 -18.57
C GLU A 508 21.37 2.67 -19.51
N ASN A 509 20.75 3.48 -20.35
CA ASN A 509 21.47 4.39 -21.25
C ASN A 509 22.33 5.44 -20.50
N ILE A 510 21.85 5.91 -19.34
CA ILE A 510 22.62 6.83 -18.47
C ILE A 510 23.88 6.15 -17.93
N VAL A 511 23.73 4.90 -17.43
CA VAL A 511 24.88 4.13 -16.93
C VAL A 511 25.83 3.76 -18.05
N GLU A 512 25.34 3.38 -19.23
CA GLU A 512 26.16 3.09 -20.40
C GLU A 512 26.95 4.33 -20.84
N TYR A 513 26.30 5.51 -20.96
CA TYR A 513 26.97 6.76 -21.30
C TYR A 513 28.09 7.07 -20.31
N ARG A 514 27.85 6.93 -19.00
CA ARG A 514 28.83 7.12 -17.94
C ARG A 514 30.04 6.17 -18.10
N SER A 515 29.82 4.91 -18.45
CA SER A 515 30.90 3.93 -18.63
C SER A 515 31.76 4.22 -19.83
N GLN A 516 31.19 4.80 -20.88
CA GLN A 516 31.89 5.11 -22.14
C GLN A 516 32.59 6.47 -22.13
N ASN A 517 32.01 7.48 -21.46
CA ASN A 517 32.47 8.88 -21.54
C ASN A 517 33.07 9.40 -20.22
N GLY A 518 33.06 8.59 -19.14
CA GLY A 518 33.49 9.00 -17.81
C GLY A 518 32.37 9.62 -16.99
N ALA A 519 32.72 10.14 -15.82
CA ALA A 519 31.78 10.76 -14.90
C ALA A 519 31.15 12.02 -15.49
N TYR A 520 29.86 12.22 -15.23
CA TYR A 520 29.17 13.47 -15.57
C TYR A 520 29.75 14.65 -14.77
N THR A 521 30.04 15.77 -15.42
CA THR A 521 30.47 17.01 -14.79
C THR A 521 29.34 18.05 -14.71
N SER A 522 28.28 17.88 -15.52
CA SER A 522 27.11 18.76 -15.53
C SER A 522 25.81 17.98 -15.81
N ARG A 523 24.70 18.40 -15.18
CA ARG A 523 23.36 17.88 -15.50
C ARG A 523 22.98 18.04 -16.97
N LYS A 524 23.49 19.08 -17.65
CA LYS A 524 23.26 19.30 -19.09
C LYS A 524 23.77 18.17 -19.97
N GLU A 525 24.75 17.39 -19.51
CA GLU A 525 25.29 16.27 -20.28
C GLU A 525 24.28 15.13 -20.43
N LEU A 526 23.24 15.07 -19.58
CA LEU A 526 22.13 14.15 -19.75
C LEU A 526 21.44 14.26 -21.10
N LEU A 527 21.39 15.47 -21.69
CA LEU A 527 20.85 15.69 -23.04
C LEU A 527 21.64 14.99 -24.16
N LYS A 528 22.86 14.53 -23.86
CA LYS A 528 23.69 13.73 -24.79
C LYS A 528 23.34 12.22 -24.69
N VAL A 529 22.59 11.80 -23.68
CA VAL A 529 22.21 10.41 -23.47
C VAL A 529 21.14 9.99 -24.48
N LYS A 530 21.32 8.83 -25.08
CA LYS A 530 20.39 8.28 -26.09
C LYS A 530 18.96 8.20 -25.52
N ARG A 531 17.97 8.71 -26.25
CA ARG A 531 16.55 8.76 -25.89
C ARG A 531 16.18 9.68 -24.72
N LEU A 532 17.09 10.42 -24.14
CA LEU A 532 16.80 11.40 -23.11
C LEU A 532 16.60 12.76 -23.79
N GLY A 533 15.34 13.13 -24.05
CA GLY A 533 14.96 14.42 -24.62
C GLY A 533 14.66 15.47 -23.56
N ASP A 534 14.33 16.70 -24.01
CA ASP A 534 14.07 17.86 -23.15
C ASP A 534 13.03 17.58 -22.07
N LYS A 535 11.96 16.87 -22.40
CA LYS A 535 10.89 16.53 -21.44
C LYS A 535 11.37 15.61 -20.33
N ALA A 536 12.15 14.57 -20.66
CA ALA A 536 12.72 13.67 -19.65
C ALA A 536 13.75 14.41 -18.78
N PHE A 537 14.54 15.30 -19.40
CA PHE A 537 15.49 16.16 -18.70
C PHE A 537 14.78 17.08 -17.70
N GLU A 538 13.70 17.75 -18.12
CA GLU A 538 12.88 18.59 -17.25
C GLU A 538 12.39 17.80 -16.03
N GLN A 539 11.88 16.58 -16.23
CA GLN A 539 11.33 15.77 -15.14
C GLN A 539 12.39 15.26 -14.16
N CYS A 540 13.61 14.92 -14.62
CA CYS A 540 14.60 14.24 -13.81
C CYS A 540 15.69 15.14 -13.22
N ALA A 541 16.05 16.23 -13.89
CA ALA A 541 17.27 16.99 -13.58
C ALA A 541 17.34 17.51 -12.14
N GLY A 542 16.21 17.95 -11.58
CA GLY A 542 16.12 18.44 -10.22
C GLY A 542 16.33 17.36 -9.13
N PHE A 543 16.20 16.08 -9.46
CA PHE A 543 16.38 14.96 -8.54
C PHE A 543 17.75 14.29 -8.62
N LEU A 544 18.54 14.61 -9.65
CA LEU A 544 19.87 14.07 -9.83
C LEU A 544 20.91 15.00 -9.21
N ARG A 545 21.99 14.44 -8.68
CA ARG A 545 23.08 15.16 -8.01
C ARG A 545 24.41 14.83 -8.66
N ILE A 546 25.28 15.83 -8.77
CA ILE A 546 26.68 15.69 -9.19
C ILE A 546 27.54 16.39 -8.13
N THR A 547 28.25 15.60 -7.32
CA THR A 547 28.97 16.11 -6.14
C THR A 547 30.14 17.01 -6.51
N ASP A 548 30.92 16.62 -7.54
CA ASP A 548 32.13 17.31 -7.97
C ASP A 548 31.97 17.90 -9.40
N GLY A 549 30.76 18.44 -9.67
CA GLY A 549 30.43 19.02 -10.98
C GLY A 549 30.94 20.44 -11.17
N ASP A 550 30.92 20.90 -12.43
CA ASP A 550 31.34 22.25 -12.83
C ASP A 550 30.43 23.32 -12.19
N ASN A 551 29.16 23.04 -12.03
CA ASN A 551 28.19 23.94 -11.40
C ASN A 551 27.83 23.45 -10.00
N PRO A 552 28.09 24.23 -8.93
CA PRO A 552 27.75 23.84 -7.55
C PRO A 552 26.25 23.60 -7.33
N LEU A 553 25.36 24.17 -8.16
CA LEU A 553 23.92 23.94 -8.10
C LEU A 553 23.56 22.53 -8.56
N ASP A 554 24.41 21.85 -9.35
CA ASP A 554 24.17 20.47 -9.76
C ASP A 554 24.21 19.45 -8.58
N ASN A 555 24.81 19.87 -7.44
CA ASN A 555 24.75 19.11 -6.19
C ASN A 555 23.64 19.59 -5.24
N SER A 556 22.58 20.20 -5.75
CA SER A 556 21.46 20.71 -4.94
C SER A 556 20.12 20.21 -5.50
N ALA A 557 19.02 20.45 -4.77
CA ALA A 557 17.67 20.18 -5.27
C ALA A 557 17.08 21.35 -6.07
N VAL A 558 17.85 22.39 -6.34
CA VAL A 558 17.44 23.49 -7.22
C VAL A 558 17.29 22.94 -8.64
N HIS A 559 16.15 23.19 -9.25
CA HIS A 559 15.91 22.78 -10.64
C HIS A 559 16.71 23.67 -11.62
N PRO A 560 17.27 23.11 -12.72
CA PRO A 560 18.02 23.91 -13.70
C PRO A 560 17.26 25.12 -14.26
N GLU A 561 15.94 25.04 -14.40
CA GLU A 561 15.10 26.18 -14.83
C GLU A 561 15.21 27.40 -13.90
N ALA A 562 15.48 27.16 -12.61
CA ALA A 562 15.55 28.20 -11.58
C ALA A 562 16.99 28.70 -11.31
N TYR A 563 18.02 28.24 -12.05
CA TYR A 563 19.41 28.67 -11.84
C TYR A 563 19.59 30.18 -12.03
N HIS A 564 18.87 30.77 -12.98
CA HIS A 564 18.90 32.21 -13.21
C HIS A 564 18.43 33.04 -11.99
N ILE A 565 17.54 32.49 -11.15
CA ILE A 565 17.11 33.11 -9.89
C ILE A 565 18.27 33.14 -8.90
N VAL A 566 19.00 32.04 -8.77
CA VAL A 566 20.18 31.97 -7.90
C VAL A 566 21.29 32.89 -8.37
N ASP A 567 21.49 33.01 -9.69
CA ASP A 567 22.46 33.92 -10.27
C ASP A 567 22.08 35.39 -10.01
N ARG A 568 20.78 35.72 -9.98
CA ARG A 568 20.32 37.07 -9.57
C ARG A 568 20.58 37.29 -8.08
N MET A 569 20.29 36.34 -7.21
CA MET A 569 20.56 36.41 -5.77
C MET A 569 22.05 36.63 -5.48
N ALA A 570 22.90 35.85 -6.13
CA ALA A 570 24.37 35.97 -6.00
C ALA A 570 24.90 37.34 -6.46
N ARG A 571 24.39 37.82 -7.57
CA ARG A 571 24.73 39.13 -8.13
C ARG A 571 24.35 40.27 -7.21
N ASP A 572 23.16 40.26 -6.66
CA ASP A 572 22.68 41.29 -5.73
C ASP A 572 23.47 41.32 -4.41
N LEU A 573 23.92 40.14 -3.95
CA LEU A 573 24.81 40.00 -2.80
C LEU A 573 26.29 40.25 -3.13
N LYS A 574 26.63 40.46 -4.42
CA LYS A 574 28.01 40.66 -4.94
C LYS A 574 28.94 39.49 -4.62
N VAL A 575 28.43 38.28 -4.71
CA VAL A 575 29.17 37.02 -4.50
C VAL A 575 28.96 36.08 -5.71
N SER A 576 29.78 35.04 -5.83
CA SER A 576 29.54 33.96 -6.79
C SER A 576 28.46 32.97 -6.28
N ALA A 577 27.83 32.23 -7.18
CA ALA A 577 26.92 31.16 -6.81
C ALA A 577 27.62 30.11 -5.92
N LYS A 578 28.91 29.86 -6.15
CA LYS A 578 29.72 28.93 -5.34
C LYS A 578 29.91 29.39 -3.89
N GLU A 579 30.04 30.69 -3.67
CA GLU A 579 30.14 31.27 -2.32
C GLU A 579 28.79 31.34 -1.62
N LEU A 580 27.70 31.43 -2.37
CA LEU A 580 26.31 31.46 -1.82
C LEU A 580 25.85 30.09 -1.38
N VAL A 581 26.20 29.04 -2.12
CA VAL A 581 25.79 27.63 -1.83
C VAL A 581 26.47 27.15 -0.55
N GLY A 582 25.69 26.72 0.44
CA GLY A 582 26.19 26.28 1.76
C GLY A 582 26.43 27.41 2.78
N ASN A 583 26.23 28.67 2.39
CA ASN A 583 26.44 29.80 3.29
C ASN A 583 25.11 30.30 3.91
N ALA A 584 24.83 29.84 5.13
CA ALA A 584 23.58 30.17 5.83
C ALA A 584 23.44 31.69 6.12
N ASP A 585 24.56 32.39 6.38
CA ASP A 585 24.54 33.83 6.71
C ASP A 585 24.20 34.66 5.48
N LEU A 586 24.79 34.36 4.32
CA LEU A 586 24.44 35.03 3.06
C LEU A 586 22.98 34.74 2.67
N CYS A 587 22.54 33.46 2.77
CA CYS A 587 21.17 33.09 2.47
C CYS A 587 20.14 33.77 3.40
N SER A 588 20.51 34.09 4.64
CA SER A 588 19.62 34.81 5.58
C SER A 588 19.33 36.26 5.20
N ARG A 589 20.18 36.87 4.36
CA ARG A 589 20.04 38.24 3.87
C ARG A 589 19.17 38.36 2.62
N ILE A 590 18.75 37.23 2.04
CA ILE A 590 17.92 37.19 0.83
C ILE A 590 16.49 37.46 1.20
N ASP A 591 15.91 38.52 0.59
CA ASP A 591 14.47 38.78 0.64
C ASP A 591 13.78 38.05 -0.52
N ALA A 592 13.11 36.93 -0.22
CA ALA A 592 12.48 36.08 -1.20
C ALA A 592 11.50 36.82 -2.14
N SER A 593 10.83 37.85 -1.64
CA SER A 593 9.83 38.60 -2.41
C SER A 593 10.38 39.30 -3.66
N LYS A 594 11.70 39.61 -3.66
CA LYS A 594 12.39 40.28 -4.79
C LYS A 594 12.70 39.36 -5.98
N TYR A 595 12.61 38.05 -5.75
CA TYR A 595 13.02 37.03 -6.74
C TYR A 595 11.83 36.23 -7.28
N VAL A 596 10.63 36.61 -6.90
CA VAL A 596 9.42 36.08 -7.52
C VAL A 596 9.41 36.49 -9.00
N ASP A 597 9.22 35.53 -9.89
CA ASP A 597 9.32 35.69 -11.33
C ASP A 597 8.31 34.76 -12.01
N GLY A 598 7.45 35.27 -12.86
CA GLY A 598 6.46 34.58 -13.67
C GLY A 598 6.02 33.19 -13.21
N ASP A 599 6.83 32.20 -13.51
CA ASP A 599 6.58 30.79 -13.19
C ASP A 599 7.05 30.36 -11.77
N PHE A 600 7.84 31.22 -11.09
CA PHE A 600 8.43 30.94 -9.78
C PHE A 600 7.88 31.86 -8.70
N GLY A 601 6.91 31.39 -7.96
CA GLY A 601 6.30 32.12 -6.87
C GLY A 601 7.10 32.07 -5.56
N LEU A 602 6.56 32.70 -4.54
CA LEU A 602 7.19 32.78 -3.22
C LEU A 602 7.48 31.38 -2.59
N PRO A 603 6.61 30.36 -2.73
CA PRO A 603 6.90 29.01 -2.26
C PRO A 603 8.18 28.43 -2.88
N THR A 604 8.33 28.48 -4.20
CA THR A 604 9.52 27.95 -4.90
C THR A 604 10.77 28.75 -4.56
N VAL A 605 10.69 30.08 -4.45
CA VAL A 605 11.85 30.91 -4.06
C VAL A 605 12.31 30.58 -2.64
N ASN A 606 11.39 30.36 -1.70
CA ASN A 606 11.73 29.94 -0.35
C ASN A 606 12.39 28.57 -0.32
N ASP A 607 11.91 27.60 -1.10
CA ASP A 607 12.55 26.28 -1.23
C ASP A 607 13.98 26.38 -1.77
N ILE A 608 14.20 27.24 -2.78
CA ILE A 608 15.55 27.53 -3.30
C ILE A 608 16.47 28.06 -2.19
N ILE A 609 16.01 29.05 -1.41
CA ILE A 609 16.80 29.64 -0.31
C ILE A 609 17.12 28.59 0.75
N LEU A 610 16.16 27.74 1.10
CA LEU A 610 16.36 26.65 2.06
C LEU A 610 17.39 25.63 1.56
N GLU A 611 17.32 25.29 0.29
CA GLU A 611 18.27 24.37 -0.34
C GLU A 611 19.68 24.98 -0.44
N LEU A 612 19.80 26.26 -0.75
CA LEU A 612 21.08 26.95 -0.78
C LEU A 612 21.77 27.01 0.60
N ARG A 613 20.99 27.05 1.69
CA ARG A 613 21.55 27.02 3.06
C ARG A 613 22.23 25.69 3.40
N LYS A 614 21.69 24.59 2.88
CA LYS A 614 22.18 23.22 3.13
C LYS A 614 22.01 22.37 1.87
N PRO A 615 22.86 22.56 0.87
CA PRO A 615 22.73 21.92 -0.42
C PRO A 615 22.89 20.40 -0.31
N GLY A 616 22.08 19.67 -1.07
CA GLY A 616 22.16 18.23 -1.17
C GLY A 616 21.98 17.49 0.15
N ARG A 617 21.27 18.07 1.12
CA ARG A 617 21.05 17.43 2.41
C ARG A 617 20.23 16.16 2.24
N ASP A 618 20.81 15.02 2.65
CA ASP A 618 20.09 13.80 2.83
C ASP A 618 19.05 14.00 3.98
N PRO A 619 17.75 13.80 3.77
CA PRO A 619 16.74 13.95 4.81
C PRO A 619 16.83 12.85 5.88
N ARG A 620 17.58 11.77 5.64
CA ARG A 620 17.76 10.65 6.55
C ARG A 620 18.70 11.03 7.71
N GLU A 621 18.39 10.55 8.89
CA GLU A 621 19.25 10.70 10.07
C GLU A 621 20.48 9.77 9.96
N SER A 622 21.51 10.00 10.80
CA SER A 622 22.65 9.09 10.88
C SER A 622 22.32 7.86 11.72
N ALA A 623 22.81 6.69 11.32
CA ALA A 623 22.60 5.44 12.04
C ALA A 623 23.20 5.47 13.47
N GLN A 624 22.43 5.03 14.44
CA GLN A 624 22.81 4.91 15.85
C GLN A 624 22.86 3.44 16.29
N THR A 625 23.78 3.11 17.18
CA THR A 625 23.87 1.77 17.77
C THR A 625 22.83 1.60 18.88
N PHE A 626 22.29 0.40 19.04
CA PHE A 626 21.28 0.04 20.03
C PHE A 626 21.67 -1.25 20.75
N GLU A 627 21.35 -1.34 22.04
CA GLU A 627 21.62 -2.53 22.86
C GLU A 627 20.34 -2.97 23.60
N PHE A 628 20.01 -4.26 23.48
CA PHE A 628 18.93 -4.88 24.24
C PHE A 628 19.33 -5.12 25.72
N ALA A 629 18.35 -5.36 26.57
CA ALA A 629 18.59 -5.75 27.96
C ALA A 629 19.27 -7.12 28.04
N HIS A 630 20.40 -7.19 28.73
CA HIS A 630 21.22 -8.41 28.79
C HIS A 630 20.62 -9.56 29.62
N ASP A 631 19.72 -9.23 30.56
CA ASP A 631 19.23 -10.16 31.59
C ASP A 631 17.97 -10.93 31.14
N ILE A 632 17.40 -10.62 29.99
CA ILE A 632 16.14 -11.17 29.50
C ILE A 632 16.39 -11.98 28.24
N LYS A 633 16.11 -13.30 28.28
CA LYS A 633 16.37 -14.24 27.19
C LYS A 633 15.10 -14.94 26.68
N THR A 634 14.14 -15.15 27.56
CA THR A 634 12.91 -15.91 27.26
C THR A 634 11.66 -15.15 27.76
N ILE A 635 10.48 -15.59 27.34
CA ILE A 635 9.23 -15.00 27.79
C ILE A 635 8.96 -15.24 29.30
N GLU A 636 9.53 -16.31 29.85
CA GLU A 636 9.42 -16.63 31.28
C GLU A 636 10.21 -15.66 32.16
N ASP A 637 11.20 -14.98 31.63
CA ASP A 637 12.00 -13.96 32.36
C ASP A 637 11.23 -12.66 32.55
N LEU A 638 10.13 -12.46 31.81
CA LEU A 638 9.36 -11.23 31.81
C LEU A 638 8.40 -11.14 33.00
N LYS A 639 8.40 -9.99 33.67
CA LYS A 639 7.45 -9.65 34.74
C LYS A 639 6.72 -8.36 34.40
N THR A 640 5.44 -8.30 34.71
CA THR A 640 4.65 -7.08 34.57
C THR A 640 5.30 -5.93 35.36
N GLY A 641 5.41 -4.78 34.73
CA GLY A 641 6.07 -3.60 35.27
C GLY A 641 7.54 -3.46 34.90
N MET A 642 8.18 -4.45 34.26
CA MET A 642 9.55 -4.32 33.78
C MET A 642 9.65 -3.27 32.67
N GLU A 643 10.70 -2.46 32.74
CA GLU A 643 11.05 -1.48 31.72
C GLU A 643 12.19 -2.01 30.87
N LEU A 644 11.98 -2.03 29.57
CA LEU A 644 12.90 -2.64 28.62
C LEU A 644 13.15 -1.72 27.43
N PRO A 645 14.38 -1.70 26.90
CA PRO A 645 14.65 -1.14 25.60
C PRO A 645 14.10 -2.07 24.51
N GLY A 646 13.58 -1.52 23.43
CA GLY A 646 13.06 -2.28 22.32
C GLY A 646 13.20 -1.57 20.99
N ILE A 647 13.07 -2.32 19.91
CA ILE A 647 13.05 -1.80 18.53
C ILE A 647 11.70 -2.13 17.90
N VAL A 648 11.05 -1.15 17.31
CA VAL A 648 9.81 -1.34 16.54
C VAL A 648 10.11 -2.18 15.30
N THR A 649 9.49 -3.36 15.20
CA THR A 649 9.71 -4.31 14.09
C THR A 649 8.59 -4.27 13.06
N ASN A 650 7.38 -3.89 13.45
CA ASN A 650 6.25 -3.78 12.54
C ASN A 650 5.20 -2.81 13.11
N ILE A 651 4.53 -2.06 12.23
CA ILE A 651 3.43 -1.16 12.60
C ILE A 651 2.16 -1.62 11.89
N THR A 652 1.07 -1.67 12.64
CA THR A 652 -0.26 -2.07 12.16
C THR A 652 -1.30 -1.05 12.61
N ALA A 653 -2.50 -1.09 12.05
CA ALA A 653 -3.59 -0.19 12.44
C ALA A 653 -3.97 -0.27 13.94
N PHE A 654 -3.73 -1.41 14.58
CA PHE A 654 -4.10 -1.64 15.99
C PHE A 654 -2.96 -1.47 16.98
N GLY A 655 -1.72 -1.30 16.51
CA GLY A 655 -0.55 -1.16 17.38
C GLY A 655 0.77 -1.39 16.68
N ALA A 656 1.85 -1.39 17.45
CA ALA A 656 3.19 -1.64 16.97
C ALA A 656 3.80 -2.88 17.65
N PHE A 657 4.43 -3.73 16.86
CA PHE A 657 5.23 -4.84 17.37
C PHE A 657 6.64 -4.37 17.69
N VAL A 658 7.14 -4.80 18.83
CA VAL A 658 8.45 -4.36 19.34
C VAL A 658 9.27 -5.60 19.73
N ASP A 659 10.45 -5.72 19.15
CA ASP A 659 11.48 -6.63 19.63
C ASP A 659 12.09 -6.07 20.90
N ILE A 660 11.99 -6.82 21.99
CA ILE A 660 12.53 -6.48 23.31
C ILE A 660 13.72 -7.35 23.69
N GLY A 661 14.34 -8.01 22.73
CA GLY A 661 15.49 -8.88 22.94
C GLY A 661 15.17 -10.36 23.19
N ILE A 662 13.93 -10.84 22.97
CA ILE A 662 13.53 -12.25 23.06
C ILE A 662 12.91 -12.74 21.74
N LYS A 663 12.68 -14.07 21.59
CA LYS A 663 12.16 -14.64 20.34
C LYS A 663 10.79 -14.08 19.91
N GLN A 664 9.96 -13.69 20.87
CA GLN A 664 8.61 -13.17 20.63
C GLN A 664 8.61 -11.64 20.69
N ASN A 665 8.05 -11.02 19.68
CA ASN A 665 7.81 -9.59 19.72
C ASN A 665 6.66 -9.25 20.68
N GLY A 666 6.81 -8.20 21.46
CA GLY A 666 5.72 -7.63 22.26
C GLY A 666 4.86 -6.69 21.42
N LEU A 667 3.61 -6.50 21.81
CA LEU A 667 2.66 -5.59 21.16
C LEU A 667 2.39 -4.36 22.03
N ILE A 668 2.67 -3.18 21.52
CA ILE A 668 2.14 -1.92 22.05
C ILE A 668 0.82 -1.68 21.32
N HIS A 669 -0.31 -1.94 21.99
CA HIS A 669 -1.62 -1.62 21.43
C HIS A 669 -1.80 -0.10 21.29
N ALA A 670 -2.55 0.37 20.29
CA ALA A 670 -2.77 1.81 20.04
C ALA A 670 -3.21 2.59 21.29
N SER A 671 -4.02 1.98 22.17
CA SER A 671 -4.44 2.57 23.45
C SER A 671 -3.32 2.70 24.50
N GLN A 672 -2.16 2.05 24.29
CA GLN A 672 -1.00 2.05 25.21
C GLN A 672 0.15 2.96 24.72
N MET A 673 -0.11 3.80 23.71
CA MET A 673 0.88 4.71 23.13
C MET A 673 0.93 6.10 23.80
N GLY A 674 0.13 6.33 24.85
CA GLY A 674 0.20 7.55 25.67
C GLY A 674 -0.39 8.81 25.03
N VAL A 675 -1.13 8.68 23.92
CA VAL A 675 -1.86 9.76 23.28
C VAL A 675 -3.34 9.69 23.66
N LYS A 676 -3.97 10.83 23.97
CA LYS A 676 -5.42 10.87 24.28
C LYS A 676 -6.22 10.50 23.02
N GLY A 677 -7.01 9.43 23.12
CA GLY A 677 -7.78 8.84 22.01
C GLY A 677 -7.07 7.66 21.39
N MET A 678 -7.73 7.00 20.39
CA MET A 678 -7.12 5.92 19.62
C MET A 678 -6.20 6.56 18.57
N ALA A 679 -4.91 6.65 18.87
CA ALA A 679 -3.92 7.22 17.95
C ALA A 679 -3.63 6.27 16.79
N ASP A 680 -3.42 6.82 15.60
CA ASP A 680 -2.82 6.07 14.48
C ASP A 680 -1.37 5.71 14.86
N PRO A 681 -1.05 4.41 15.02
CA PRO A 681 0.28 3.99 15.45
C PRO A 681 1.42 4.50 14.56
N SER A 682 1.18 4.65 13.25
CA SER A 682 2.17 5.12 12.28
C SER A 682 2.56 6.61 12.46
N LYS A 683 1.68 7.39 13.12
CA LYS A 683 1.95 8.79 13.46
C LYS A 683 2.72 8.95 14.79
N VAL A 684 2.74 7.91 15.61
CA VAL A 684 3.36 7.93 16.94
C VAL A 684 4.71 7.25 16.95
N LEU A 685 4.85 6.15 16.20
CA LEU A 685 6.04 5.31 16.15
C LEU A 685 6.51 5.12 14.71
N LYS A 686 7.82 4.93 14.56
CA LYS A 686 8.46 4.61 13.27
C LYS A 686 9.05 3.20 13.29
N LEU A 687 9.09 2.55 12.14
CA LEU A 687 9.76 1.26 11.98
C LEU A 687 11.25 1.41 12.35
N HIS A 688 11.80 0.40 13.01
CA HIS A 688 13.17 0.41 13.56
C HIS A 688 13.45 1.51 14.59
N GLN A 689 12.43 2.25 15.03
CA GLN A 689 12.59 3.22 16.11
C GLN A 689 12.97 2.50 17.41
N GLN A 690 13.99 3.02 18.06
CA GLN A 690 14.38 2.63 19.42
C GLN A 690 13.36 3.21 20.40
N VAL A 691 12.81 2.37 21.25
CA VAL A 691 11.79 2.76 22.23
C VAL A 691 12.09 2.17 23.60
N LYS A 692 11.61 2.83 24.65
CA LYS A 692 11.51 2.23 25.98
C LYS A 692 10.07 1.81 26.21
N VAL A 693 9.89 0.59 26.67
CA VAL A 693 8.58 0.01 26.90
C VAL A 693 8.46 -0.58 28.31
N THR A 694 7.23 -0.56 28.84
CA THR A 694 6.89 -1.28 30.07
C THR A 694 6.08 -2.50 29.74
N VAL A 695 6.41 -3.65 30.30
CA VAL A 695 5.62 -4.90 30.19
C VAL A 695 4.31 -4.73 30.96
N VAL A 696 3.18 -4.84 30.26
CA VAL A 696 1.83 -4.70 30.83
C VAL A 696 1.22 -6.07 31.12
N SER A 697 1.44 -7.04 30.27
CA SER A 697 0.93 -8.41 30.42
C SER A 697 1.82 -9.42 29.73
N VAL A 698 1.89 -10.63 30.31
CA VAL A 698 2.57 -11.78 29.73
C VAL A 698 1.58 -12.95 29.75
N ASP A 699 1.31 -13.51 28.58
CA ASP A 699 0.43 -14.69 28.38
C ASP A 699 1.32 -15.83 27.84
N LEU A 700 1.74 -16.70 28.73
CA LEU A 700 2.64 -17.82 28.41
C LEU A 700 1.95 -18.88 27.53
N ASP A 701 0.64 -19.10 27.73
CA ASP A 701 -0.10 -20.11 26.96
C ASP A 701 -0.25 -19.71 25.48
N ARG A 702 -0.36 -18.42 25.22
CA ARG A 702 -0.54 -17.85 23.87
C ARG A 702 0.73 -17.24 23.31
N ASN A 703 1.82 -17.26 24.05
CA ASN A 703 3.08 -16.58 23.70
C ASN A 703 2.87 -15.10 23.32
N ARG A 704 2.07 -14.35 24.12
CA ARG A 704 1.75 -12.95 23.85
C ARG A 704 2.29 -12.05 24.95
N ILE A 705 2.86 -10.93 24.56
CA ILE A 705 3.44 -9.92 25.44
C ILE A 705 2.76 -8.60 25.13
N GLY A 706 2.06 -8.04 26.12
CA GLY A 706 1.51 -6.71 26.03
C GLY A 706 2.49 -5.68 26.59
N LEU A 707 2.73 -4.63 25.81
CA LEU A 707 3.65 -3.56 26.12
C LEU A 707 2.94 -2.21 26.17
N ARG A 708 3.52 -1.26 26.91
CA ARG A 708 3.15 0.15 26.92
C ARG A 708 4.35 0.99 26.53
N LEU A 709 4.14 1.97 25.66
CA LEU A 709 5.16 2.95 25.32
C LEU A 709 5.46 3.86 26.52
N MET A 710 6.72 3.99 26.88
CA MET A 710 7.19 5.00 27.83
C MET A 710 7.40 6.33 27.09
N LYS A 711 7.07 7.43 27.79
CA LYS A 711 7.31 8.78 27.27
C LYS A 711 8.77 9.16 27.34
#